data_d86028409fd6b9f2b5c72d8a010978de
#
_entry.id   d86028409fd6b9f2b5c72d8a010978de
#
_cell.length_a   1.000
_cell.length_b   1.000
_cell.length_c   1.000
_cell.angle_alpha   90.00
_cell.angle_beta   90.00
_cell.angle_gamma   90.00
#
_symmetry.space_group_name_H-M   'P 1'
#
loop_
_entity.id
_entity.type
_entity.pdbx_description
1 polymer ?
#
loop_
_entity_poly.entity_id
_entity_poly.type
_entity_poly.pdbx_seq_one_letter_code
_entity_poly.pdbx_strand_id
1 'polypeptide(L)'
;MTRRIFSILPEINNEDESQQTKNVREFINLVESLINEGLNGHRNPHNALILLRAWTDVQVEKFDDFLQPHMRLLQIITREHCNQDKKPSYLIDPKLIPLCLELASRRVSHLGEARRIFLTCIVMLIERSNSIEVCRSILEMIVKWIVEKKENFPTAREKAGLLIKMMSYENRQYEIKSSTLINENVNAQQLSNKLFKNYLELILNIYRDPYYARSELTVRLENAFLLGCRNKDCELRSSFIKVFHDSMQLSISSRLQYVLGVQNWESLSEIYWIHQALDLVLGSINNSKYLYIKSENDIDDENDSEFVLKLKSFKVEGLIEPLRQLQYLDDQSTHEIWITIFKSAWSTLIRKEQSQITRQMIGLLAHDYHLKQVDARPNVIQTILDGVLNATPSIALPPHLVKYLGKTFECWHTSILLLEQLTEIGKETESVTETARDALAEIYADLVEEDMFYGLWRRRSGYPETNAALSYEQLGLWSEAQILHENAQIKAKSGNVPFNEPEYSIWEDHWVLCSQKLQQWDLLTDLAKNESNADLLFECAWRTSDWSQDREVIEGAFKSLPEVATPRRRIFEAFMSLVKSQDTKEQPNEFSKITTEAIQLSLKKWHSLPSIPGSCNIPLLHTFQQCVELWDANNIFQTFSLTDTNNIEQRSSEIKNIVHQWRDRMPNLWDDINLWSDLVAWRSHVFQAINKVYLPIINTLQTNSNGNQNNTGQNSFGYRGYHEMAWTINQFAHVSRKHQLQDVCISLLTKIYTLPNIEIQEVS
;
A
#
# COMPACT_ATOMS: atom_id res chain seq x y z
N MET A 1 30.66 49.33 9.32
CA MET A 1 31.33 50.15 10.38
C MET A 1 32.09 49.25 11.34
N THR A 2 31.51 48.24 11.96
CA THR A 2 32.12 47.28 12.89
C THR A 2 33.36 46.55 12.34
N ARG A 3 33.32 46.04 11.09
CA ARG A 3 34.50 45.40 10.44
C ARG A 3 35.71 46.36 10.33
N ARG A 4 35.50 47.65 10.04
CA ARG A 4 36.57 48.65 9.98
C ARG A 4 37.14 48.89 11.35
N ILE A 5 36.35 48.87 12.45
CA ILE A 5 36.86 49.03 13.79
C ILE A 5 37.78 47.85 14.15
N PHE A 6 37.37 46.60 13.88
CA PHE A 6 38.16 45.42 14.19
C PHE A 6 39.43 45.32 13.34
N SER A 7 39.42 45.81 12.08
CA SER A 7 40.65 45.85 11.23
C SER A 7 41.67 46.88 11.61
N ILE A 8 41.29 47.88 12.39
CA ILE A 8 42.19 48.96 12.87
C ILE A 8 42.70 48.65 14.28
N LEU A 9 42.11 47.66 15.00
CA LEU A 9 42.65 47.28 16.31
C LEU A 9 44.06 46.69 16.14
N PRO A 10 45.09 47.33 16.72
CA PRO A 10 46.44 46.84 16.62
C PRO A 10 46.59 45.48 17.28
N GLU A 11 47.52 44.64 16.78
CA GLU A 11 48.03 43.52 17.53
C GLU A 11 48.66 44.04 18.82
N ILE A 12 47.93 43.84 19.93
CA ILE A 12 48.34 44.37 21.24
C ILE A 12 49.46 43.47 21.76
N ASN A 13 50.71 43.92 21.61
CA ASN A 13 51.81 43.31 22.32
C ASN A 13 51.56 43.52 23.83
N ASN A 14 51.59 42.43 24.60
CA ASN A 14 51.29 42.41 26.04
C ASN A 14 52.26 43.25 26.91
N GLU A 15 53.31 43.82 26.32
CA GLU A 15 54.36 44.55 27.03
C GLU A 15 54.20 46.09 27.04
N ASP A 16 53.26 46.64 26.24
CA ASP A 16 53.05 48.11 26.18
C ASP A 16 51.98 48.58 27.17
N GLU A 17 52.40 49.33 28.25
CA GLU A 17 51.52 49.93 29.26
C GLU A 17 50.98 51.33 28.88
N SER A 18 50.88 51.67 27.62
CA SER A 18 50.31 52.95 27.22
C SER A 18 48.82 53.10 27.56
N GLN A 19 48.34 54.31 27.84
CA GLN A 19 46.94 54.61 28.17
C GLN A 19 46.02 54.22 27.02
N GLN A 20 46.49 54.23 25.78
CA GLN A 20 45.77 53.83 24.57
C GLN A 20 45.54 52.30 24.52
N THR A 21 46.55 51.53 24.91
CA THR A 21 46.45 50.06 24.96
C THR A 21 45.51 49.63 26.08
N LYS A 22 45.38 50.30 27.19
CA LYS A 22 44.41 50.07 28.28
C LYS A 22 42.98 50.31 27.78
N ASN A 23 42.70 51.43 27.12
CA ASN A 23 41.37 51.73 26.56
C ASN A 23 40.94 50.71 25.47
N VAL A 24 41.87 50.26 24.67
CA VAL A 24 41.61 49.26 23.67
C VAL A 24 41.30 47.90 24.29
N ARG A 25 42.02 47.48 25.34
CA ARG A 25 41.71 46.25 26.11
C ARG A 25 40.35 46.32 26.78
N GLU A 26 40.00 47.46 27.42
CA GLU A 26 38.66 47.65 28.01
C GLU A 26 37.56 47.56 26.97
N PHE A 27 37.78 48.13 25.78
CA PHE A 27 36.83 48.01 24.64
C PHE A 27 36.68 46.55 24.17
N ILE A 28 37.78 45.83 24.04
CA ILE A 28 37.75 44.41 23.64
C ILE A 28 36.99 43.60 24.70
N ASN A 29 37.31 43.77 25.99
CA ASN A 29 36.64 43.10 27.09
C ASN A 29 35.13 43.41 27.13
N LEU A 30 34.74 44.67 26.85
CA LEU A 30 33.34 45.06 26.74
C LEU A 30 32.64 44.32 25.59
N VAL A 31 33.26 44.24 24.43
CA VAL A 31 32.69 43.52 23.25
C VAL A 31 32.59 42.01 23.52
N GLU A 32 33.59 41.41 24.16
CA GLU A 32 33.55 40.00 24.59
C GLU A 32 32.43 39.73 25.56
N SER A 33 32.25 40.62 26.57
CA SER A 33 31.15 40.55 27.52
C SER A 33 29.79 40.64 26.83
N LEU A 34 29.59 41.60 25.92
CA LEU A 34 28.34 41.77 25.16
C LEU A 34 28.03 40.55 24.27
N ILE A 35 29.04 39.96 23.63
CA ILE A 35 28.84 38.73 22.84
C ILE A 35 28.45 37.57 23.76
N ASN A 36 29.15 37.38 24.90
CA ASN A 36 28.85 36.30 25.84
C ASN A 36 27.47 36.47 26.49
N GLU A 37 27.08 37.68 26.88
CA GLU A 37 25.74 37.95 27.39
C GLU A 37 24.65 37.66 26.37
N GLY A 38 24.85 38.05 25.10
CA GLY A 38 23.92 37.78 24.01
C GLY A 38 23.80 36.30 23.67
N LEU A 39 24.90 35.55 23.72
CA LEU A 39 24.90 34.11 23.44
C LEU A 39 24.33 33.28 24.63
N ASN A 40 24.56 33.64 25.86
CA ASN A 40 24.12 32.89 27.05
C ASN A 40 22.80 33.40 27.65
N GLY A 41 22.48 34.66 27.53
CA GLY A 41 21.35 35.31 28.21
C GLY A 41 20.08 35.41 27.37
N HIS A 42 20.06 34.96 26.18
CA HIS A 42 18.94 35.07 25.23
C HIS A 42 18.45 36.50 24.96
N ARG A 43 19.19 37.49 25.40
CA ARG A 43 18.93 38.94 25.14
C ARG A 43 19.68 39.36 23.89
N ASN A 44 18.94 39.77 22.85
CA ASN A 44 19.46 40.24 21.57
C ASN A 44 20.51 39.32 20.91
N PRO A 45 20.25 37.99 20.76
CA PRO A 45 21.20 37.05 20.16
C PRO A 45 21.59 37.43 18.73
N HIS A 46 20.71 38.12 18.00
CA HIS A 46 20.96 38.60 16.65
C HIS A 46 22.15 39.61 16.64
N ASN A 47 22.15 40.58 17.54
CA ASN A 47 23.21 41.57 17.60
C ASN A 47 24.56 40.95 18.02
N ALA A 48 24.53 40.02 18.98
CA ALA A 48 25.72 39.29 19.41
C ALA A 48 26.32 38.45 18.23
N LEU A 49 25.50 37.79 17.45
CA LEU A 49 25.97 37.06 16.28
C LEU A 49 26.51 37.92 15.16
N ILE A 50 25.94 39.14 14.95
CA ILE A 50 26.47 40.12 14.00
C ILE A 50 27.84 40.64 14.46
N LEU A 51 27.99 40.95 15.74
CA LEU A 51 29.27 41.37 16.31
C LEU A 51 30.31 40.25 16.18
N LEU A 52 29.94 39.03 16.54
CA LEU A 52 30.83 37.87 16.42
C LEU A 52 31.21 37.64 14.95
N ARG A 53 30.26 37.77 14.02
CA ARG A 53 30.54 37.68 12.57
C ARG A 53 31.53 38.75 12.13
N ALA A 54 31.32 40.00 12.53
CA ALA A 54 32.20 41.12 12.17
C ALA A 54 33.61 40.92 12.70
N TRP A 55 33.75 40.34 13.89
CA TRP A 55 35.06 40.04 14.49
C TRP A 55 35.73 38.85 13.80
N THR A 56 35.01 37.75 13.60
CA THR A 56 35.51 36.54 12.89
C THR A 56 35.82 36.78 11.42
N ASP A 57 35.25 37.79 10.78
CA ASP A 57 35.63 38.23 9.44
C ASP A 57 37.06 38.77 9.38
N VAL A 58 37.59 39.30 10.50
CA VAL A 58 38.96 39.84 10.61
C VAL A 58 39.90 38.79 11.23
N GLN A 59 39.45 38.14 12.33
CA GLN A 59 40.23 37.16 13.08
C GLN A 59 39.39 35.89 13.24
N VAL A 60 39.58 34.95 12.36
CA VAL A 60 38.75 33.70 12.33
C VAL A 60 38.94 32.88 13.60
N GLU A 61 40.11 32.91 14.23
CA GLU A 61 40.44 32.14 15.44
C GLU A 61 39.65 32.58 16.67
N LYS A 62 39.19 33.83 16.72
CA LYS A 62 38.36 34.34 17.84
C LYS A 62 37.03 33.63 18.03
N PHE A 63 36.57 32.88 17.01
CA PHE A 63 35.40 32.05 17.16
C PHE A 63 35.58 30.92 18.19
N ASP A 64 36.80 30.41 18.35
CA ASP A 64 37.10 29.31 19.27
C ASP A 64 36.82 29.68 20.73
N ASP A 65 37.02 30.98 21.12
CA ASP A 65 36.73 31.48 22.46
C ASP A 65 35.21 31.45 22.78
N PHE A 66 34.36 31.56 21.78
CA PHE A 66 32.90 31.59 21.90
C PHE A 66 32.22 30.30 21.47
N LEU A 67 32.96 29.23 21.16
CA LEU A 67 32.46 28.00 20.60
C LEU A 67 31.38 27.37 21.49
N GLN A 68 31.62 27.23 22.79
CA GLN A 68 30.67 26.53 23.68
C GLN A 68 29.34 27.29 23.86
N PRO A 69 29.30 28.60 24.15
CA PRO A 69 28.05 29.37 24.24
C PRO A 69 27.34 29.40 22.86
N HIS A 70 28.08 29.52 21.75
CA HIS A 70 27.50 29.51 20.42
C HIS A 70 26.80 28.17 20.10
N MET A 71 27.42 27.04 20.45
CA MET A 71 26.81 25.70 20.21
C MET A 71 25.59 25.48 21.10
N ARG A 72 25.58 25.97 22.35
CA ARG A 72 24.39 25.92 23.21
C ARG A 72 23.25 26.74 22.61
N LEU A 73 23.53 27.95 22.13
CA LEU A 73 22.53 28.76 21.44
C LEU A 73 21.98 28.08 20.21
N LEU A 74 22.84 27.54 19.34
CA LEU A 74 22.42 26.80 18.15
C LEU A 74 21.51 25.64 18.52
N GLN A 75 21.83 24.86 19.56
CA GLN A 75 21.05 23.72 20.02
C GLN A 75 19.65 24.14 20.51
N ILE A 76 19.56 25.23 21.28
CA ILE A 76 18.29 25.76 21.77
C ILE A 76 17.42 26.24 20.62
N ILE A 77 17.96 27.06 19.72
CA ILE A 77 17.23 27.63 18.58
C ILE A 77 16.75 26.49 17.66
N THR A 78 17.58 25.47 17.42
CA THR A 78 17.21 24.31 16.60
C THR A 78 16.06 23.55 17.22
N ARG A 79 16.09 23.26 18.52
CA ARG A 79 15.01 22.55 19.23
C ARG A 79 13.69 23.33 19.19
N GLU A 80 13.74 24.61 19.44
CA GLU A 80 12.55 25.48 19.43
C GLU A 80 11.97 25.61 18.01
N HIS A 81 12.82 25.71 16.97
CA HIS A 81 12.39 25.78 15.58
C HIS A 81 11.73 24.47 15.11
N CYS A 82 12.20 23.33 15.59
CA CYS A 82 11.69 22.02 15.22
C CYS A 82 10.48 21.56 16.07
N ASN A 83 10.16 22.21 17.20
CA ASN A 83 9.01 21.88 18.04
C ASN A 83 7.76 22.64 17.56
N GLN A 84 6.91 21.95 16.77
CA GLN A 84 5.69 22.53 16.22
C GLN A 84 4.55 22.73 17.25
N ASP A 85 4.62 22.07 18.41
CA ASP A 85 3.54 22.06 19.42
C ASP A 85 3.50 23.28 20.35
N LYS A 86 4.50 24.14 20.32
CA LYS A 86 4.54 25.35 21.16
C LYS A 86 4.47 26.60 20.30
N LYS A 87 3.59 27.55 20.69
CA LYS A 87 3.58 28.90 20.10
C LYS A 87 5.01 29.42 20.05
N PRO A 88 5.49 29.94 18.90
CA PRO A 88 6.85 30.44 18.80
C PRO A 88 7.07 31.50 19.87
N SER A 89 8.07 31.28 20.73
CA SER A 89 8.48 32.32 21.65
C SER A 89 9.02 33.50 20.81
N TYR A 90 8.72 34.73 21.21
CA TYR A 90 9.06 35.97 20.47
C TYR A 90 10.56 36.14 20.18
N LEU A 91 11.41 35.22 20.60
CA LEU A 91 12.87 35.27 20.54
C LEU A 91 13.50 34.66 19.31
N ILE A 92 12.73 33.96 18.45
CA ILE A 92 13.35 33.16 17.39
C ILE A 92 12.92 33.64 16.01
N ASP A 93 13.77 34.51 15.48
CA ASP A 93 13.75 34.78 14.03
C ASP A 93 14.45 33.63 13.32
N PRO A 94 13.79 32.97 12.33
CA PRO A 94 14.42 31.94 11.51
C PRO A 94 15.74 32.36 10.86
N LYS A 95 15.97 33.63 10.68
CA LYS A 95 17.22 34.21 10.16
C LYS A 95 18.44 34.02 11.08
N LEU A 96 18.23 33.69 12.36
CA LEU A 96 19.35 33.42 13.27
C LEU A 96 20.03 32.08 12.97
N ILE A 97 19.27 31.06 12.53
CA ILE A 97 19.81 29.72 12.24
C ILE A 97 20.85 29.77 11.13
N PRO A 98 20.58 30.34 9.94
CA PRO A 98 21.58 30.51 8.90
C PRO A 98 22.86 31.21 9.37
N LEU A 99 22.73 32.24 10.17
CA LEU A 99 23.88 33.00 10.70
C LEU A 99 24.72 32.16 11.67
N CYS A 100 24.08 31.40 12.56
CA CYS A 100 24.75 30.46 13.45
C CYS A 100 25.48 29.36 12.67
N LEU A 101 24.83 28.77 11.67
CA LEU A 101 25.42 27.76 10.84
C LEU A 101 26.60 28.27 10.00
N GLU A 102 26.49 29.49 9.47
CA GLU A 102 27.58 30.13 8.71
C GLU A 102 28.82 30.29 9.57
N LEU A 103 28.67 30.84 10.80
CA LEU A 103 29.78 31.04 11.72
C LEU A 103 30.46 29.74 12.11
N ALA A 104 29.69 28.72 12.50
CA ALA A 104 30.21 27.41 12.86
C ALA A 104 30.90 26.73 11.67
N SER A 105 30.37 26.89 10.45
CA SER A 105 30.92 26.27 9.24
C SER A 105 32.31 26.77 8.85
N ARG A 106 32.66 28.00 9.24
CA ARG A 106 33.99 28.57 8.95
C ARG A 106 35.13 27.89 9.70
N ARG A 107 34.84 27.30 10.88
CA ARG A 107 35.83 26.64 11.75
C ARG A 107 35.49 25.16 11.97
N VAL A 108 34.86 24.51 10.99
CA VAL A 108 34.38 23.11 11.08
C VAL A 108 35.46 22.12 11.54
N SER A 109 36.70 22.29 11.08
CA SER A 109 37.84 21.43 11.46
C SER A 109 38.27 21.56 12.94
N HIS A 110 37.94 22.67 13.58
CA HIS A 110 38.35 22.99 14.97
C HIS A 110 37.23 22.82 16.01
N LEU A 111 36.07 22.29 15.64
CA LEU A 111 34.91 22.10 16.52
C LEU A 111 35.12 21.11 17.69
N GLY A 112 36.16 20.26 17.63
CA GLY A 112 36.48 19.32 18.69
C GLY A 112 35.28 18.44 19.11
N GLU A 113 34.93 18.46 20.42
CA GLU A 113 33.82 17.70 20.97
C GLU A 113 32.44 18.23 20.51
N ALA A 114 32.36 19.49 20.10
CA ALA A 114 31.13 20.12 19.63
C ALA A 114 30.66 19.56 18.24
N ARG A 115 31.49 18.76 17.55
CA ARG A 115 31.16 18.14 16.25
C ARG A 115 29.83 17.39 16.28
N ARG A 116 29.61 16.57 17.33
CA ARG A 116 28.38 15.77 17.45
C ARG A 116 27.16 16.67 17.60
N ILE A 117 27.24 17.72 18.41
CA ILE A 117 26.16 18.68 18.62
C ILE A 117 25.83 19.37 17.30
N PHE A 118 26.85 19.85 16.60
CA PHE A 118 26.69 20.52 15.30
C PHE A 118 26.00 19.64 14.26
N LEU A 119 26.48 18.41 14.06
CA LEU A 119 25.87 17.46 13.12
C LEU A 119 24.44 17.09 13.52
N THR A 120 24.18 16.89 14.81
CA THR A 120 22.83 16.59 15.30
C THR A 120 21.86 17.74 15.01
N CYS A 121 22.29 19.00 15.21
CA CYS A 121 21.49 20.17 14.87
C CYS A 121 21.19 20.23 13.36
N ILE A 122 22.19 20.01 12.52
CA ILE A 122 22.01 20.02 11.05
C ILE A 122 21.03 18.90 10.65
N VAL A 123 21.19 17.69 11.18
CA VAL A 123 20.30 16.57 10.92
C VAL A 123 18.85 16.89 11.31
N MET A 124 18.64 17.43 12.51
CA MET A 124 17.29 17.83 12.95
C MET A 124 16.69 18.91 12.03
N LEU A 125 17.48 19.88 11.61
CA LEU A 125 17.04 20.92 10.68
C LEU A 125 16.71 20.37 9.31
N ILE A 126 17.52 19.45 8.77
CA ILE A 126 17.23 18.77 7.49
C ILE A 126 15.92 17.97 7.58
N GLU A 127 15.70 17.26 8.68
CA GLU A 127 14.53 16.37 8.81
C GLU A 127 13.22 17.12 9.15
N ARG A 128 13.28 18.20 9.92
CA ARG A 128 12.09 18.82 10.53
C ARG A 128 11.83 20.28 10.18
N SER A 129 12.79 20.98 9.57
CA SER A 129 12.60 22.39 9.24
C SER A 129 11.68 22.59 8.05
N ASN A 130 10.64 23.40 8.20
CA ASN A 130 9.73 23.81 7.12
C ASN A 130 10.13 25.16 6.48
N SER A 131 11.27 25.73 6.87
CA SER A 131 11.78 27.00 6.33
C SER A 131 12.71 26.77 5.14
N ILE A 132 12.34 27.29 3.97
CA ILE A 132 13.15 27.19 2.74
C ILE A 132 14.51 27.88 2.91
N GLU A 133 14.57 29.02 3.64
CA GLU A 133 15.81 29.76 3.86
C GLU A 133 16.84 28.95 4.65
N VAL A 134 16.38 28.23 5.69
CA VAL A 134 17.23 27.36 6.50
C VAL A 134 17.75 26.19 5.66
N CYS A 135 16.86 25.51 4.92
CA CYS A 135 17.25 24.40 4.05
C CYS A 135 18.24 24.82 2.96
N ARG A 136 18.04 25.99 2.37
CA ARG A 136 18.98 26.57 1.38
C ARG A 136 20.35 26.85 2.00
N SER A 137 20.37 27.46 3.16
CA SER A 137 21.64 27.79 3.86
C SER A 137 22.43 26.53 4.19
N ILE A 138 21.75 25.45 4.61
CA ILE A 138 22.41 24.15 4.86
C ILE A 138 22.97 23.56 3.56
N LEU A 139 22.20 23.60 2.48
CA LEU A 139 22.66 23.10 1.17
C LEU A 139 23.90 23.87 0.68
N GLU A 140 23.86 25.21 0.74
CA GLU A 140 25.00 26.07 0.35
C GLU A 140 26.25 25.79 1.21
N MET A 141 26.07 25.51 2.49
CA MET A 141 27.15 25.12 3.38
C MET A 141 27.79 23.80 2.97
N ILE A 142 26.96 22.79 2.65
CA ILE A 142 27.47 21.48 2.20
C ILE A 142 28.15 21.59 0.82
N VAL A 143 27.60 22.40 -0.09
CA VAL A 143 28.22 22.69 -1.39
C VAL A 143 29.65 23.21 -1.20
N LYS A 144 29.85 24.15 -0.27
CA LYS A 144 31.19 24.68 0.04
C LYS A 144 32.14 23.58 0.53
N TRP A 145 31.70 22.69 1.41
CA TRP A 145 32.52 21.58 1.93
C TRP A 145 32.92 20.60 0.84
N ILE A 146 32.07 20.39 -0.16
CA ILE A 146 32.35 19.51 -1.29
C ILE A 146 33.32 20.16 -2.28
N VAL A 147 33.09 21.43 -2.62
CA VAL A 147 33.96 22.19 -3.54
C VAL A 147 35.36 22.37 -2.93
N GLU A 148 35.49 22.67 -1.64
CA GLU A 148 36.76 22.81 -0.93
C GLU A 148 37.46 21.48 -0.65
N LYS A 149 36.87 20.34 -1.02
CA LYS A 149 37.40 18.97 -0.86
C LYS A 149 37.91 18.69 0.56
N LYS A 150 37.18 19.18 1.58
CA LYS A 150 37.54 18.94 2.99
C LYS A 150 37.47 17.45 3.32
N GLU A 151 38.55 16.86 3.76
CA GLU A 151 38.66 15.42 4.05
C GLU A 151 38.52 15.08 5.53
N ASN A 152 39.08 15.91 6.41
CA ASN A 152 39.18 15.56 7.82
C ASN A 152 37.87 15.67 8.58
N PHE A 153 37.04 16.69 8.30
CA PHE A 153 35.72 16.88 8.88
C PHE A 153 34.94 17.94 8.08
N PRO A 154 33.70 17.70 7.67
CA PRO A 154 32.97 16.40 7.78
C PRO A 154 33.59 15.32 6.93
N THR A 155 33.60 14.09 7.45
CA THR A 155 34.07 12.90 6.72
C THR A 155 33.19 12.58 5.51
N ALA A 156 33.64 11.77 4.56
CA ALA A 156 32.85 11.31 3.42
C ALA A 156 31.53 10.65 3.87
N ARG A 157 31.60 9.85 4.96
CA ARG A 157 30.42 9.18 5.55
C ARG A 157 29.42 10.17 6.13
N GLU A 158 29.88 11.21 6.84
CA GLU A 158 29.01 12.23 7.41
C GLU A 158 28.36 13.10 6.34
N LYS A 159 29.11 13.51 5.31
CA LYS A 159 28.59 14.22 4.13
C LYS A 159 27.51 13.39 3.42
N ALA A 160 27.80 12.10 3.16
CA ALA A 160 26.82 11.20 2.56
C ALA A 160 25.56 11.09 3.41
N GLY A 161 25.70 10.91 4.72
CA GLY A 161 24.55 10.85 5.65
C GLY A 161 23.67 12.10 5.62
N LEU A 162 24.26 13.29 5.54
CA LEU A 162 23.50 14.55 5.40
C LEU A 162 22.79 14.66 4.05
N LEU A 163 23.49 14.32 2.96
CA LEU A 163 22.92 14.36 1.61
C LEU A 163 21.80 13.35 1.39
N ILE A 164 21.90 12.15 1.97
CA ILE A 164 20.83 11.15 1.95
C ILE A 164 19.58 11.68 2.65
N LYS A 165 19.73 12.34 3.80
CA LYS A 165 18.59 12.94 4.51
C LYS A 165 17.93 14.08 3.73
N MET A 166 18.68 14.81 2.92
CA MET A 166 18.15 15.84 2.02
C MET A 166 17.26 15.30 0.89
N MET A 167 17.24 13.98 0.65
CA MET A 167 16.26 13.38 -0.27
C MET A 167 14.82 13.71 0.13
N SER A 168 14.57 13.92 1.43
CA SER A 168 13.27 14.35 1.95
C SER A 168 12.78 15.71 1.42
N TYR A 169 13.65 16.51 0.79
CA TYR A 169 13.26 17.81 0.20
C TYR A 169 12.35 17.66 -1.03
N GLU A 170 12.31 16.50 -1.67
CA GLU A 170 11.45 16.22 -2.83
C GLU A 170 9.96 16.44 -2.53
N ASN A 171 9.48 15.92 -1.40
CA ASN A 171 8.04 15.91 -1.07
C ASN A 171 7.68 16.83 0.10
N ARG A 172 8.59 17.73 0.51
CA ARG A 172 8.37 18.57 1.68
C ARG A 172 7.48 19.75 1.37
N GLN A 173 6.46 19.92 2.20
CA GLN A 173 5.66 21.13 2.23
C GLN A 173 6.35 22.18 3.11
N TYR A 174 6.59 23.35 2.54
CA TYR A 174 7.22 24.48 3.24
C TYR A 174 6.18 25.49 3.69
N GLU A 175 6.30 26.01 4.92
CA GLU A 175 5.44 27.04 5.45
C GLU A 175 5.75 28.40 4.81
N ILE A 176 4.70 29.08 4.36
CA ILE A 176 4.77 30.45 3.86
C ILE A 176 4.26 31.36 4.96
N LYS A 177 5.15 32.19 5.50
CA LYS A 177 4.79 33.22 6.50
C LYS A 177 4.27 34.49 5.82
N SER A 178 3.13 34.43 5.10
CA SER A 178 2.43 35.66 4.73
C SER A 178 0.95 35.40 4.48
N SER A 179 0.17 36.35 4.91
CA SER A 179 -1.27 36.34 5.07
C SER A 179 -2.04 36.84 3.86
N THR A 180 -1.50 36.79 2.65
CA THR A 180 -2.18 37.32 1.46
C THR A 180 -1.92 36.48 0.20
N LEU A 181 -3.03 35.89 -0.32
CA LEU A 181 -3.33 35.59 -1.70
C LEU A 181 -2.64 34.44 -2.47
N ILE A 182 -3.42 33.79 -3.29
CA ILE A 182 -3.21 32.62 -4.17
C ILE A 182 -1.89 32.62 -4.97
N ASN A 183 -1.33 33.78 -5.26
CA ASN A 183 -0.08 33.93 -6.02
C ASN A 183 1.19 33.52 -5.25
N GLU A 184 1.14 33.45 -3.91
CA GLU A 184 2.30 33.12 -3.08
C GLU A 184 2.54 31.62 -2.97
N ASN A 185 1.50 30.80 -3.08
CA ASN A 185 1.64 29.34 -3.13
C ASN A 185 2.40 28.88 -4.37
N VAL A 186 2.22 29.53 -5.50
CA VAL A 186 2.96 29.25 -6.74
C VAL A 186 4.44 29.60 -6.57
N ASN A 187 4.75 30.72 -5.92
CA ASN A 187 6.12 31.14 -5.65
C ASN A 187 6.85 30.20 -4.68
N ALA A 188 6.16 29.68 -3.64
CA ALA A 188 6.77 28.75 -2.69
C ALA A 188 7.07 27.41 -3.34
N GLN A 189 6.18 26.91 -4.18
CA GLN A 189 6.39 25.66 -4.92
C GLN A 189 7.54 25.79 -5.93
N GLN A 190 7.66 26.93 -6.59
CA GLN A 190 8.80 27.23 -7.46
C GLN A 190 10.12 27.29 -6.69
N LEU A 191 10.12 27.90 -5.50
CA LEU A 191 11.32 27.97 -4.64
C LEU A 191 11.71 26.59 -4.08
N SER A 192 10.72 25.76 -3.70
CA SER A 192 10.94 24.38 -3.29
C SER A 192 11.54 23.56 -4.42
N ASN A 193 10.97 23.63 -5.61
CA ASN A 193 11.48 22.94 -6.79
C ASN A 193 12.92 23.40 -7.13
N LYS A 194 13.20 24.68 -6.99
CA LYS A 194 14.54 25.21 -7.20
C LYS A 194 15.54 24.70 -6.15
N LEU A 195 15.14 24.59 -4.89
CA LEU A 195 15.98 24.03 -3.83
C LEU A 195 16.33 22.56 -4.13
N PHE A 196 15.32 21.76 -4.49
CA PHE A 196 15.54 20.36 -4.85
C PHE A 196 16.36 20.21 -6.11
N LYS A 197 16.17 21.05 -7.13
CA LYS A 197 17.00 21.10 -8.35
C LYS A 197 18.46 21.38 -8.00
N ASN A 198 18.75 22.37 -7.18
CA ASN A 198 20.11 22.69 -6.73
C ASN A 198 20.77 21.52 -5.96
N TYR A 199 19.99 20.80 -5.16
CA TYR A 199 20.45 19.57 -4.51
C TYR A 199 20.83 18.49 -5.50
N LEU A 200 20.00 18.22 -6.51
CA LEU A 200 20.30 17.24 -7.54
C LEU A 200 21.51 17.66 -8.41
N GLU A 201 21.63 18.94 -8.73
CA GLU A 201 22.82 19.46 -9.43
C GLU A 201 24.12 19.24 -8.64
N LEU A 202 24.04 19.38 -7.30
CA LEU A 202 25.17 19.04 -6.44
C LEU A 202 25.53 17.54 -6.52
N ILE A 203 24.53 16.66 -6.45
CA ILE A 203 24.74 15.20 -6.60
C ILE A 203 25.37 14.89 -7.95
N LEU A 204 24.85 15.47 -9.03
CA LEU A 204 25.39 15.28 -10.38
C LEU A 204 26.85 15.72 -10.49
N ASN A 205 27.19 16.86 -9.88
CA ASN A 205 28.57 17.38 -9.87
C ASN A 205 29.51 16.46 -9.08
N ILE A 206 29.07 15.85 -7.98
CA ILE A 206 29.86 14.86 -7.24
C ILE A 206 30.20 13.66 -8.13
N TYR A 207 29.22 13.16 -8.90
CA TYR A 207 29.45 12.01 -9.79
C TYR A 207 30.30 12.36 -11.03
N ARG A 208 30.31 13.61 -11.47
CA ARG A 208 31.11 14.09 -12.58
C ARG A 208 32.57 14.42 -12.18
N ASP A 209 32.82 14.71 -10.90
CA ASP A 209 34.17 15.05 -10.45
C ASP A 209 35.05 13.79 -10.33
N PRO A 210 36.11 13.67 -11.10
CA PRO A 210 37.06 12.53 -11.05
C PRO A 210 37.60 12.26 -9.63
N TYR A 211 37.71 13.30 -8.80
CA TYR A 211 38.18 13.18 -7.42
C TYR A 211 37.30 12.26 -6.56
N TYR A 212 36.00 12.31 -6.78
CA TYR A 212 35.04 11.48 -6.05
C TYR A 212 34.70 10.15 -6.72
N ALA A 213 35.31 9.87 -7.90
CA ALA A 213 35.08 8.64 -8.61
C ALA A 213 35.46 7.41 -7.76
N ARG A 214 34.53 6.47 -7.57
CA ARG A 214 34.67 5.28 -6.73
C ARG A 214 34.99 5.55 -5.24
N SER A 215 34.70 6.75 -4.75
CA SER A 215 34.86 7.10 -3.34
C SER A 215 33.73 6.52 -2.48
N GLU A 216 33.96 6.47 -1.17
CA GLU A 216 32.88 6.11 -0.21
C GLU A 216 31.68 7.04 -0.34
N LEU A 217 31.88 8.30 -0.71
CA LEU A 217 30.83 9.28 -0.92
C LEU A 217 29.89 8.86 -2.06
N THR A 218 30.41 8.54 -3.25
CA THR A 218 29.61 8.15 -4.42
C THR A 218 28.88 6.84 -4.21
N VAL A 219 29.53 5.83 -3.58
CA VAL A 219 28.88 4.55 -3.27
C VAL A 219 27.67 4.73 -2.35
N ARG A 220 27.75 5.61 -1.36
CA ARG A 220 26.64 5.86 -0.43
C ARG A 220 25.52 6.72 -1.00
N LEU A 221 25.81 7.52 -2.02
CA LEU A 221 24.85 8.44 -2.66
C LEU A 221 24.08 7.83 -3.82
N GLU A 222 24.19 6.53 -4.05
CA GLU A 222 23.53 5.86 -5.17
C GLU A 222 22.02 6.13 -5.22
N ASN A 223 21.31 6.03 -4.09
CA ASN A 223 19.88 6.32 -4.02
C ASN A 223 19.56 7.78 -4.37
N ALA A 224 20.41 8.72 -3.96
CA ALA A 224 20.23 10.12 -4.30
C ALA A 224 20.49 10.39 -5.80
N PHE A 225 21.44 9.68 -6.40
CA PHE A 225 21.69 9.72 -7.84
C PHE A 225 20.46 9.21 -8.64
N LEU A 226 19.87 8.10 -8.21
CA LEU A 226 18.68 7.53 -8.86
C LEU A 226 17.47 8.48 -8.81
N LEU A 227 17.33 9.29 -7.75
CA LEU A 227 16.31 10.36 -7.73
C LEU A 227 16.48 11.36 -8.87
N GLY A 228 17.72 11.68 -9.23
CA GLY A 228 18.01 12.53 -10.40
C GLY A 228 17.52 11.93 -11.71
N CYS A 229 17.61 10.61 -11.85
CA CYS A 229 17.15 9.88 -13.03
C CYS A 229 15.63 9.93 -13.24
N ARG A 230 14.84 10.20 -12.20
CA ARG A 230 13.36 10.32 -12.29
C ARG A 230 12.86 11.78 -12.27
N ASN A 231 13.75 12.76 -12.32
CA ASN A 231 13.36 14.15 -12.24
C ASN A 231 12.46 14.57 -13.43
N LYS A 232 11.48 15.42 -13.16
CA LYS A 232 10.55 15.96 -14.18
C LYS A 232 11.26 16.87 -15.19
N ASP A 233 12.36 17.52 -14.80
CA ASP A 233 13.19 18.35 -15.70
C ASP A 233 13.97 17.46 -16.65
N CYS A 234 13.64 17.50 -17.94
CA CYS A 234 14.22 16.67 -18.98
C CYS A 234 15.73 16.88 -19.14
N GLU A 235 16.23 18.11 -19.01
CA GLU A 235 17.66 18.42 -19.18
C GLU A 235 18.47 17.83 -18.03
N LEU A 236 17.97 18.01 -16.80
CA LEU A 236 18.61 17.46 -15.62
C LEU A 236 18.59 15.93 -15.65
N ARG A 237 17.44 15.33 -15.95
CA ARG A 237 17.28 13.87 -16.10
C ARG A 237 18.23 13.30 -17.14
N SER A 238 18.30 13.89 -18.33
CA SER A 238 19.21 13.46 -19.41
C SER A 238 20.67 13.53 -18.99
N SER A 239 21.04 14.53 -18.18
CA SER A 239 22.38 14.67 -17.63
C SER A 239 22.76 13.55 -16.67
N PHE A 240 21.83 13.10 -15.80
CA PHE A 240 22.03 11.93 -14.93
C PHE A 240 22.11 10.64 -15.73
N ILE A 241 21.20 10.45 -16.68
CA ILE A 241 21.15 9.26 -17.54
C ILE A 241 22.45 9.14 -18.33
N LYS A 242 23.00 10.24 -18.85
CA LYS A 242 24.28 10.22 -19.56
C LYS A 242 25.44 9.75 -18.68
N VAL A 243 25.56 10.27 -17.46
CA VAL A 243 26.57 9.82 -16.50
C VAL A 243 26.39 8.34 -16.18
N PHE A 244 25.18 7.89 -16.05
CA PHE A 244 24.85 6.49 -15.80
C PHE A 244 25.28 5.59 -16.95
N HIS A 245 24.95 5.97 -18.18
CA HIS A 245 25.37 5.28 -19.39
C HIS A 245 26.88 5.18 -19.54
N ASP A 246 27.58 6.29 -19.32
CA ASP A 246 29.04 6.37 -19.46
C ASP A 246 29.79 5.51 -18.41
N SER A 247 29.12 5.24 -17.26
CA SER A 247 29.66 4.41 -16.18
C SER A 247 29.55 2.91 -16.42
N MET A 248 28.69 2.47 -17.36
CA MET A 248 28.36 1.07 -17.59
C MET A 248 28.98 0.51 -18.88
N GLN A 249 29.25 -0.80 -18.87
CA GLN A 249 29.67 -1.50 -20.09
C GLN A 249 28.50 -1.52 -21.10
N LEU A 250 28.89 -1.54 -22.39
CA LEU A 250 27.92 -1.58 -23.50
C LEU A 250 27.30 -2.97 -23.72
N SER A 251 27.80 -4.01 -23.04
CA SER A 251 27.26 -5.36 -23.16
C SER A 251 25.83 -5.46 -22.61
N ILE A 252 24.93 -6.01 -23.40
CA ILE A 252 23.52 -6.25 -23.00
C ILE A 252 23.42 -7.16 -21.78
N SER A 253 24.25 -8.20 -21.70
CA SER A 253 24.34 -9.12 -20.57
C SER A 253 24.68 -8.39 -19.28
N SER A 254 25.73 -7.53 -19.31
CA SER A 254 26.15 -6.76 -18.13
C SER A 254 25.08 -5.78 -17.69
N ARG A 255 24.34 -5.16 -18.62
CA ARG A 255 23.28 -4.21 -18.31
C ARG A 255 22.04 -4.90 -17.75
N LEU A 256 21.62 -6.02 -18.33
CA LEU A 256 20.52 -6.82 -17.77
C LEU A 256 20.88 -7.37 -16.39
N GLN A 257 22.09 -7.85 -16.19
CA GLN A 257 22.55 -8.31 -14.88
C GLN A 257 22.56 -7.17 -13.85
N TYR A 258 22.94 -5.97 -14.24
CA TYR A 258 22.88 -4.79 -13.38
C TYR A 258 21.43 -4.44 -13.03
N VAL A 259 20.55 -4.34 -14.03
CA VAL A 259 19.15 -3.95 -13.89
C VAL A 259 18.38 -4.95 -13.04
N LEU A 260 18.56 -6.26 -13.29
CA LEU A 260 17.76 -7.30 -12.65
C LEU A 260 18.39 -7.92 -11.39
N GLY A 261 19.64 -7.59 -11.06
CA GLY A 261 20.29 -8.30 -9.99
C GLY A 261 21.22 -7.54 -9.07
N VAL A 262 21.82 -6.45 -9.53
CA VAL A 262 22.83 -5.75 -8.73
C VAL A 262 22.28 -4.49 -8.09
N GLN A 263 21.46 -3.77 -8.82
CA GLN A 263 20.97 -2.46 -8.42
C GLN A 263 19.87 -2.53 -7.38
N ASN A 264 19.98 -1.70 -6.35
CA ASN A 264 18.86 -1.45 -5.43
C ASN A 264 17.97 -0.34 -6.00
N TRP A 265 16.76 -0.71 -6.42
CA TRP A 265 15.81 0.20 -7.06
C TRP A 265 14.82 0.84 -6.08
N GLU A 266 15.03 0.76 -4.77
CA GLU A 266 14.10 1.28 -3.77
C GLU A 266 13.69 2.74 -4.02
N SER A 267 14.65 3.58 -4.43
CA SER A 267 14.40 5.00 -4.75
C SER A 267 13.56 5.23 -6.01
N LEU A 268 13.47 4.22 -6.88
CA LEU A 268 12.71 4.20 -8.13
C LEU A 268 11.63 3.11 -8.10
N SER A 269 11.20 2.64 -6.93
CA SER A 269 10.26 1.53 -6.76
C SER A 269 8.86 1.78 -7.33
N GLU A 270 8.59 3.00 -7.80
CA GLU A 270 7.48 3.33 -8.67
C GLU A 270 7.82 2.96 -10.12
N ILE A 271 6.93 3.25 -11.05
CA ILE A 271 7.06 2.90 -12.47
C ILE A 271 8.36 3.40 -13.13
N TYR A 272 8.99 4.42 -12.59
CA TYR A 272 10.26 4.96 -13.06
C TYR A 272 11.41 3.93 -13.13
N TRP A 273 11.32 2.84 -12.36
CA TRP A 273 12.27 1.73 -12.46
C TRP A 273 12.31 1.16 -13.88
N ILE A 274 11.14 0.94 -14.51
CA ILE A 274 11.05 0.36 -15.86
C ILE A 274 11.61 1.33 -16.89
N HIS A 275 11.32 2.61 -16.76
CA HIS A 275 11.86 3.64 -17.65
C HIS A 275 13.40 3.61 -17.65
N GLN A 276 14.01 3.56 -16.46
CA GLN A 276 15.47 3.51 -16.35
C GLN A 276 16.05 2.19 -16.83
N ALA A 277 15.42 1.07 -16.50
CA ALA A 277 15.82 -0.25 -16.93
C ALA A 277 15.82 -0.36 -18.47
N LEU A 278 14.73 0.10 -19.09
CA LEU A 278 14.56 0.09 -20.54
C LEU A 278 15.57 1.03 -21.21
N ASP A 279 15.78 2.24 -20.68
CA ASP A 279 16.78 3.18 -21.20
C ASP A 279 18.20 2.60 -21.17
N LEU A 280 18.57 1.94 -20.08
CA LEU A 280 19.86 1.25 -19.95
C LEU A 280 20.02 0.10 -20.95
N VAL A 281 18.97 -0.69 -21.16
CA VAL A 281 19.00 -1.81 -22.11
C VAL A 281 19.04 -1.30 -23.55
N LEU A 282 18.23 -0.34 -23.92
CA LEU A 282 18.24 0.29 -25.25
C LEU A 282 19.57 0.96 -25.56
N GLY A 283 20.20 1.57 -24.56
CA GLY A 283 21.53 2.17 -24.71
C GLY A 283 22.68 1.17 -24.93
N SER A 284 22.43 -0.15 -24.82
CA SER A 284 23.41 -1.17 -25.21
C SER A 284 23.48 -1.39 -26.73
N ILE A 285 22.49 -0.91 -27.46
CA ILE A 285 22.39 -1.12 -28.90
C ILE A 285 23.34 -0.16 -29.62
N ASN A 286 24.05 -0.67 -30.62
CA ASN A 286 24.95 0.16 -31.39
C ASN A 286 24.19 1.05 -32.39
N ASN A 287 24.04 2.30 -32.04
CA ASN A 287 23.26 3.30 -32.77
C ASN A 287 23.87 3.66 -34.15
N SER A 288 25.15 3.41 -34.38
CA SER A 288 25.82 3.79 -35.64
C SER A 288 25.55 2.86 -36.82
N LYS A 289 24.98 1.68 -36.57
CA LYS A 289 24.64 0.70 -37.61
C LYS A 289 23.41 1.12 -38.39
N TYR A 290 23.33 0.65 -39.64
CA TYR A 290 22.12 0.78 -40.45
C TYR A 290 21.09 -0.32 -40.05
N LEU A 291 19.79 0.01 -40.14
CA LEU A 291 18.72 -0.92 -39.80
C LEU A 291 18.69 -2.09 -40.82
N TYR A 292 18.96 -1.81 -42.07
CA TYR A 292 19.04 -2.79 -43.12
C TYR A 292 20.41 -3.40 -43.21
N ILE A 293 20.55 -4.70 -42.99
CA ILE A 293 21.77 -5.46 -43.21
C ILE A 293 21.66 -6.09 -44.56
N LYS A 294 22.47 -5.62 -45.54
CA LYS A 294 22.57 -6.21 -46.88
C LYS A 294 22.98 -7.67 -46.76
N SER A 295 22.20 -8.60 -47.27
CA SER A 295 22.62 -9.99 -47.40
C SER A 295 23.50 -10.14 -48.63
N GLU A 296 24.43 -11.11 -48.65
CA GLU A 296 25.33 -11.33 -49.79
C GLU A 296 24.60 -11.65 -51.11
N ASN A 297 23.30 -11.99 -51.04
CA ASN A 297 22.47 -12.30 -52.17
C ASN A 297 21.54 -11.16 -52.62
N ASP A 298 21.53 -10.02 -51.96
CA ASP A 298 20.75 -8.86 -52.34
C ASP A 298 21.36 -8.21 -53.58
N ILE A 299 20.78 -8.46 -54.73
CA ILE A 299 21.08 -7.74 -55.98
C ILE A 299 20.48 -6.35 -55.79
N ASP A 300 21.31 -5.29 -55.99
CA ASP A 300 20.79 -3.93 -56.06
C ASP A 300 19.89 -3.82 -57.30
N ASP A 301 18.57 -4.00 -57.10
CA ASP A 301 17.61 -3.71 -58.14
C ASP A 301 17.45 -2.21 -58.30
N GLU A 302 17.72 -1.70 -59.49
CA GLU A 302 17.54 -0.28 -59.85
C GLU A 302 16.09 0.19 -59.72
N ASN A 303 15.14 -0.72 -59.42
CA ASN A 303 13.72 -0.51 -59.22
C ASN A 303 13.25 -0.55 -57.75
N ASP A 304 14.17 -0.44 -56.79
CA ASP A 304 13.77 -0.39 -55.38
C ASP A 304 12.81 0.78 -55.12
N SER A 305 11.72 0.52 -54.45
CA SER A 305 10.77 1.56 -54.05
C SER A 305 11.47 2.61 -53.19
N GLU A 306 11.03 3.87 -53.24
CA GLU A 306 11.54 4.97 -52.42
C GLU A 306 11.57 4.63 -50.93
N PHE A 307 10.66 3.78 -50.47
CA PHE A 307 10.62 3.25 -49.09
C PHE A 307 11.84 2.37 -48.80
N VAL A 308 12.16 1.44 -49.68
CA VAL A 308 13.33 0.53 -49.49
C VAL A 308 14.64 1.32 -49.49
N LEU A 309 14.78 2.31 -50.36
CA LEU A 309 15.98 3.19 -50.39
C LEU A 309 16.08 3.99 -49.08
N LYS A 310 15.00 4.52 -48.53
CA LYS A 310 14.94 5.17 -47.23
C LYS A 310 15.32 4.19 -46.10
N LEU A 311 14.83 2.97 -46.14
CA LEU A 311 15.12 1.93 -45.13
C LEU A 311 16.61 1.55 -45.16
N LYS A 312 17.19 1.41 -46.35
CA LYS A 312 18.64 1.14 -46.54
C LYS A 312 19.53 2.24 -45.96
N SER A 313 19.05 3.47 -45.98
CA SER A 313 19.79 4.64 -45.45
C SER A 313 19.51 4.92 -43.98
N PHE A 314 18.52 4.26 -43.36
CA PHE A 314 18.05 4.53 -42.04
C PHE A 314 18.96 3.91 -40.97
N LYS A 315 19.49 4.74 -40.06
CA LYS A 315 20.30 4.30 -38.93
C LYS A 315 19.45 3.83 -37.78
N VAL A 316 19.95 2.87 -37.02
CA VAL A 316 19.35 2.36 -35.79
C VAL A 316 19.06 3.49 -34.78
N GLU A 317 19.93 4.52 -34.74
CA GLU A 317 19.75 5.72 -33.92
C GLU A 317 18.39 6.40 -34.14
N GLY A 318 17.91 6.51 -35.37
CA GLY A 318 16.63 7.12 -35.72
C GLY A 318 15.40 6.34 -35.21
N LEU A 319 15.56 5.06 -34.82
CA LEU A 319 14.53 4.26 -34.17
C LEU A 319 14.66 4.27 -32.63
N ILE A 320 15.88 4.08 -32.15
CA ILE A 320 16.12 3.88 -30.70
C ILE A 320 15.92 5.18 -29.92
N GLU A 321 16.41 6.31 -30.44
CA GLU A 321 16.29 7.58 -29.72
C GLU A 321 14.82 8.05 -29.52
N PRO A 322 13.93 7.98 -30.51
CA PRO A 322 12.52 8.22 -30.30
C PRO A 322 11.88 7.25 -29.28
N LEU A 323 12.24 5.96 -29.31
CA LEU A 323 11.73 4.98 -28.34
C LEU A 323 12.16 5.32 -26.90
N ARG A 324 13.41 5.76 -26.71
CA ARG A 324 13.94 6.20 -25.42
C ARG A 324 13.24 7.44 -24.88
N GLN A 325 12.69 8.29 -25.75
CA GLN A 325 11.91 9.45 -25.34
C GLN A 325 10.45 9.11 -25.13
N LEU A 326 9.86 8.27 -25.96
CA LEU A 326 8.46 7.86 -25.90
C LEU A 326 8.12 7.19 -24.58
N GLN A 327 9.01 6.38 -24.03
CA GLN A 327 8.81 5.69 -22.75
C GLN A 327 8.49 6.62 -21.57
N TYR A 328 8.93 7.90 -21.60
CA TYR A 328 8.64 8.86 -20.53
C TYR A 328 7.29 9.57 -20.67
N LEU A 329 6.57 9.32 -21.75
CA LEU A 329 5.27 9.95 -22.00
C LEU A 329 4.10 9.12 -21.50
N ASP A 330 4.23 7.77 -21.56
CA ASP A 330 3.16 6.85 -21.24
C ASP A 330 3.70 5.55 -20.63
N ASP A 331 3.19 5.19 -19.48
CA ASP A 331 3.61 4.01 -18.71
C ASP A 331 3.18 2.70 -19.40
N GLN A 332 2.03 2.69 -20.09
CA GLN A 332 1.56 1.52 -20.82
C GLN A 332 2.47 1.21 -22.02
N SER A 333 2.85 2.24 -22.77
CA SER A 333 3.81 2.07 -23.87
C SER A 333 5.16 1.55 -23.38
N THR A 334 5.62 2.01 -22.22
CA THR A 334 6.87 1.50 -21.61
C THR A 334 6.77 0.03 -21.25
N HIS A 335 5.64 -0.39 -20.70
CA HIS A 335 5.36 -1.79 -20.39
C HIS A 335 5.44 -2.68 -21.64
N GLU A 336 4.80 -2.30 -22.74
CA GLU A 336 4.80 -3.06 -24.01
C GLU A 336 6.19 -3.10 -24.65
N ILE A 337 6.91 -1.97 -24.65
CA ILE A 337 8.28 -1.91 -25.15
C ILE A 337 9.20 -2.83 -24.34
N TRP A 338 9.07 -2.82 -22.99
CA TRP A 338 9.87 -3.70 -22.13
C TRP A 338 9.66 -5.18 -22.49
N ILE A 339 8.41 -5.65 -22.62
CA ILE A 339 8.11 -7.05 -22.94
C ILE A 339 8.82 -7.46 -24.24
N THR A 340 8.74 -6.61 -25.26
CA THR A 340 9.32 -6.89 -26.58
C THR A 340 10.87 -6.88 -26.53
N ILE A 341 11.45 -5.89 -25.89
CA ILE A 341 12.91 -5.74 -25.80
C ILE A 341 13.51 -6.80 -24.88
N PHE A 342 12.88 -7.09 -23.73
CA PHE A 342 13.34 -8.13 -22.81
C PHE A 342 13.38 -9.50 -23.47
N LYS A 343 12.32 -9.89 -24.20
CA LYS A 343 12.26 -11.14 -24.96
C LYS A 343 13.45 -11.25 -25.92
N SER A 344 13.69 -10.19 -26.70
CA SER A 344 14.78 -10.16 -27.68
C SER A 344 16.16 -10.21 -27.02
N ALA A 345 16.35 -9.42 -25.96
CA ALA A 345 17.58 -9.37 -25.20
C ALA A 345 17.90 -10.72 -24.53
N TRP A 346 16.88 -11.33 -23.90
CA TRP A 346 17.01 -12.63 -23.23
C TRP A 346 17.47 -13.75 -24.17
N SER A 347 16.93 -13.78 -25.38
CA SER A 347 17.27 -14.80 -26.38
C SER A 347 18.74 -14.72 -26.86
N THR A 348 19.40 -13.58 -26.72
CA THR A 348 20.80 -13.40 -27.09
C THR A 348 21.80 -13.87 -26.03
N LEU A 349 21.34 -14.10 -24.79
CA LEU A 349 22.18 -14.49 -23.67
C LEU A 349 22.59 -15.97 -23.72
N ILE A 350 23.80 -16.28 -23.28
CA ILE A 350 24.23 -17.67 -23.08
C ILE A 350 23.60 -18.26 -21.82
N ARG A 351 23.40 -19.59 -21.78
CA ARG A 351 22.73 -20.31 -20.68
C ARG A 351 23.28 -20.00 -19.29
N LYS A 352 24.60 -19.77 -19.16
CA LYS A 352 25.25 -19.43 -17.89
C LYS A 352 24.77 -18.07 -17.39
N GLU A 353 24.69 -17.08 -18.27
CA GLU A 353 24.21 -15.71 -17.95
C GLU A 353 22.72 -15.75 -17.60
N GLN A 354 21.91 -16.48 -18.39
CA GLN A 354 20.50 -16.67 -18.13
C GLN A 354 20.27 -17.24 -16.71
N SER A 355 20.99 -18.30 -16.34
CA SER A 355 20.86 -18.91 -15.00
C SER A 355 21.30 -17.98 -13.88
N GLN A 356 22.30 -17.12 -14.11
CA GLN A 356 22.75 -16.14 -13.14
C GLN A 356 21.72 -15.03 -12.96
N ILE A 357 21.20 -14.46 -14.05
CA ILE A 357 20.21 -13.38 -14.04
C ILE A 357 18.89 -13.90 -13.42
N THR A 358 18.46 -15.14 -13.74
CA THR A 358 17.27 -15.73 -13.12
C THR A 358 17.35 -15.75 -11.59
N ARG A 359 18.50 -16.21 -11.04
CA ARG A 359 18.69 -16.22 -9.58
C ARG A 359 18.64 -14.82 -8.96
N GLN A 360 19.23 -13.84 -9.63
CA GLN A 360 19.23 -12.46 -9.16
C GLN A 360 17.84 -11.82 -9.26
N MET A 361 17.11 -12.11 -10.34
CA MET A 361 15.75 -11.64 -10.55
C MET A 361 14.77 -12.19 -9.50
N ILE A 362 14.94 -13.44 -9.06
CA ILE A 362 14.15 -14.00 -7.94
C ILE A 362 14.36 -13.16 -6.68
N GLY A 363 15.61 -12.78 -6.38
CA GLY A 363 15.90 -11.88 -5.25
C GLY A 363 15.25 -10.50 -5.42
N LEU A 364 15.33 -9.92 -6.61
CA LEU A 364 14.70 -8.63 -6.92
C LEU A 364 13.19 -8.66 -6.72
N LEU A 365 12.51 -9.69 -7.23
CA LEU A 365 11.05 -9.85 -7.12
C LEU A 365 10.57 -10.07 -5.68
N ALA A 366 11.44 -10.54 -4.79
CA ALA A 366 11.13 -10.79 -3.37
C ALA A 366 11.30 -9.56 -2.45
N HIS A 367 11.71 -8.39 -2.97
CA HIS A 367 11.91 -7.21 -2.15
C HIS A 367 10.61 -6.51 -1.73
N ASP A 368 10.54 -6.11 -0.46
CA ASP A 368 9.37 -5.48 0.16
C ASP A 368 9.03 -4.10 -0.42
N TYR A 369 10.00 -3.38 -0.99
CA TYR A 369 9.75 -2.04 -1.51
C TYR A 369 8.79 -2.02 -2.71
N HIS A 370 8.56 -3.15 -3.38
CA HIS A 370 7.54 -3.27 -4.44
C HIS A 370 6.11 -3.05 -3.91
N LEU A 371 5.86 -3.25 -2.62
CA LEU A 371 4.54 -3.00 -2.02
C LEU A 371 4.07 -1.54 -2.16
N LYS A 372 4.99 -0.60 -2.37
CA LYS A 372 4.67 0.81 -2.63
C LYS A 372 3.89 1.04 -3.92
N GLN A 373 3.89 0.08 -4.84
CA GLN A 373 3.25 0.19 -6.16
C GLN A 373 2.11 -0.82 -6.39
N VAL A 374 1.59 -1.40 -5.32
CA VAL A 374 0.45 -2.36 -5.41
C VAL A 374 -0.77 -1.74 -6.12
N ASP A 375 -0.99 -0.44 -5.93
CA ASP A 375 -2.13 0.27 -6.52
C ASP A 375 -1.84 0.86 -7.93
N ALA A 376 -0.59 0.77 -8.41
CA ALA A 376 -0.21 1.28 -9.74
C ALA A 376 -0.54 0.28 -10.85
N ARG A 377 -0.99 0.79 -12.01
CA ARG A 377 -1.28 -0.02 -13.20
C ARG A 377 -0.75 0.69 -14.48
N PRO A 378 0.13 0.05 -15.27
CA PRO A 378 0.87 -1.17 -14.95
C PRO A 378 1.87 -0.93 -13.80
N ASN A 379 2.22 -1.97 -13.06
CA ASN A 379 3.29 -1.91 -12.07
C ASN A 379 4.56 -2.64 -12.55
N VAL A 380 5.67 -2.45 -11.84
CA VAL A 380 6.95 -3.06 -12.21
C VAL A 380 6.89 -4.58 -12.20
N ILE A 381 6.18 -5.17 -11.22
CA ILE A 381 6.06 -6.63 -11.10
C ILE A 381 5.30 -7.21 -12.29
N GLN A 382 4.17 -6.59 -12.69
CA GLN A 382 3.43 -7.00 -13.90
C GLN A 382 4.36 -6.98 -15.11
N THR A 383 5.10 -5.88 -15.29
CA THR A 383 5.98 -5.70 -16.44
C THR A 383 7.10 -6.74 -16.49
N ILE A 384 7.70 -7.07 -15.35
CA ILE A 384 8.74 -8.10 -15.29
C ILE A 384 8.13 -9.48 -15.57
N LEU A 385 7.00 -9.84 -14.94
CA LEU A 385 6.38 -11.14 -15.13
C LEU A 385 5.87 -11.36 -16.54
N ASP A 386 5.30 -10.34 -17.19
CA ASP A 386 4.87 -10.42 -18.59
C ASP A 386 6.08 -10.55 -19.53
N GLY A 387 7.19 -9.90 -19.21
CA GLY A 387 8.46 -10.12 -19.90
C GLY A 387 8.99 -11.55 -19.73
N VAL A 388 8.89 -12.11 -18.52
CA VAL A 388 9.29 -13.49 -18.21
C VAL A 388 8.42 -14.50 -18.94
N LEU A 389 7.10 -14.30 -18.99
CA LEU A 389 6.16 -15.16 -19.69
C LEU A 389 6.49 -15.27 -21.18
N ASN A 390 6.87 -14.16 -21.79
CA ASN A 390 7.19 -14.08 -23.22
C ASN A 390 8.63 -14.47 -23.55
N ALA A 391 9.48 -14.75 -22.56
CA ALA A 391 10.88 -15.05 -22.76
C ALA A 391 11.12 -16.43 -23.43
N THR A 392 12.08 -16.48 -24.35
CA THR A 392 12.56 -17.72 -24.99
C THR A 392 14.08 -17.80 -24.90
N PRO A 393 14.65 -18.85 -24.26
CA PRO A 393 14.00 -19.98 -23.58
C PRO A 393 13.23 -19.55 -22.32
N SER A 394 12.28 -20.40 -21.89
CA SER A 394 11.42 -20.13 -20.72
C SER A 394 12.23 -19.96 -19.43
N ILE A 395 11.72 -19.13 -18.55
CA ILE A 395 12.34 -18.80 -17.25
C ILE A 395 11.52 -19.47 -16.16
N ALA A 396 12.13 -20.40 -15.43
CA ALA A 396 11.49 -21.05 -14.30
C ALA A 396 11.63 -20.19 -13.03
N LEU A 397 10.54 -19.68 -12.51
CA LEU A 397 10.45 -18.99 -11.23
C LEU A 397 9.88 -19.92 -10.15
N PRO A 398 10.22 -19.75 -8.86
CA PRO A 398 9.64 -20.55 -7.78
C PRO A 398 8.11 -20.42 -7.74
N PRO A 399 7.33 -21.52 -7.74
CA PRO A 399 5.87 -21.46 -7.81
C PRO A 399 5.21 -20.64 -6.69
N HIS A 400 5.72 -20.76 -5.46
CA HIS A 400 5.21 -19.98 -4.32
C HIS A 400 5.42 -18.49 -4.48
N LEU A 401 6.54 -18.06 -5.10
CA LEU A 401 6.80 -16.65 -5.41
C LEU A 401 5.84 -16.16 -6.48
N VAL A 402 5.67 -16.90 -7.58
CA VAL A 402 4.74 -16.56 -8.66
C VAL A 402 3.31 -16.41 -8.13
N LYS A 403 2.86 -17.34 -7.28
CA LYS A 403 1.55 -17.27 -6.59
C LYS A 403 1.42 -15.99 -5.77
N TYR A 404 2.41 -15.69 -4.92
CA TYR A 404 2.40 -14.50 -4.08
C TYR A 404 2.32 -13.21 -4.90
N LEU A 405 3.15 -13.10 -5.94
CA LEU A 405 3.19 -11.93 -6.81
C LEU A 405 1.88 -11.78 -7.60
N GLY A 406 1.32 -12.87 -8.09
CA GLY A 406 0.04 -12.89 -8.80
C GLY A 406 -1.10 -12.30 -7.97
N LYS A 407 -1.21 -12.77 -6.72
CA LYS A 407 -2.25 -12.32 -5.78
C LYS A 407 -2.05 -10.87 -5.30
N THR A 408 -0.79 -10.44 -5.10
CA THR A 408 -0.49 -9.13 -4.52
C THR A 408 -0.53 -8.01 -5.55
N PHE A 409 -0.03 -8.25 -6.77
CA PHE A 409 0.19 -7.23 -7.79
C PHE A 409 -0.76 -7.31 -8.99
N GLU A 410 -1.88 -8.02 -8.85
CA GLU A 410 -2.88 -8.21 -9.93
C GLU A 410 -2.33 -8.90 -11.19
N CYS A 411 -1.38 -9.80 -11.01
CA CYS A 411 -0.78 -10.55 -12.11
C CYS A 411 -1.40 -11.96 -12.23
N TRP A 412 -2.69 -12.11 -11.97
CA TRP A 412 -3.37 -13.38 -11.88
C TRP A 412 -3.19 -14.26 -13.12
N HIS A 413 -3.56 -13.73 -14.29
CA HIS A 413 -3.51 -14.49 -15.53
C HIS A 413 -2.08 -14.82 -15.96
N THR A 414 -1.16 -13.86 -15.84
CA THR A 414 0.27 -14.08 -16.11
C THR A 414 0.84 -15.16 -15.19
N SER A 415 0.47 -15.13 -13.89
CA SER A 415 0.91 -16.14 -12.92
C SER A 415 0.34 -17.52 -13.24
N ILE A 416 -0.93 -17.63 -13.65
CA ILE A 416 -1.53 -18.89 -14.10
C ILE A 416 -0.71 -19.47 -15.27
N LEU A 417 -0.49 -18.68 -16.32
CA LEU A 417 0.25 -19.14 -17.50
C LEU A 417 1.70 -19.55 -17.16
N LEU A 418 2.38 -18.85 -16.29
CA LEU A 418 3.72 -19.20 -15.82
C LEU A 418 3.71 -20.53 -15.05
N LEU A 419 2.74 -20.74 -14.16
CA LEU A 419 2.60 -21.96 -13.39
C LEU A 419 2.20 -23.14 -14.28
N GLU A 420 1.31 -22.95 -15.24
CA GLU A 420 0.93 -23.98 -16.23
C GLU A 420 2.15 -24.42 -17.06
N GLN A 421 2.99 -23.49 -17.52
CA GLN A 421 4.24 -23.81 -18.21
C GLN A 421 5.15 -24.71 -17.37
N LEU A 422 5.22 -24.52 -16.05
CA LEU A 422 5.99 -25.37 -15.14
C LEU A 422 5.40 -26.78 -15.00
N THR A 423 4.07 -26.91 -15.14
CA THR A 423 3.40 -28.23 -15.07
C THR A 423 3.50 -29.03 -16.38
N GLU A 424 3.59 -28.33 -17.52
CA GLU A 424 3.62 -28.98 -18.85
C GLU A 424 5.03 -29.43 -19.30
N ILE A 425 6.06 -28.72 -18.86
CA ILE A 425 7.43 -28.86 -19.37
C ILE A 425 8.08 -30.20 -19.02
N GLY A 426 7.53 -31.03 -18.12
CA GLY A 426 8.06 -32.40 -17.84
C GLY A 426 9.58 -32.50 -17.61
N LYS A 427 10.27 -31.37 -17.54
CA LYS A 427 11.72 -31.19 -17.36
C LYS A 427 12.11 -30.78 -15.96
N GLU A 428 11.13 -30.36 -15.19
CA GLU A 428 11.32 -29.95 -13.80
C GLU A 428 11.27 -31.16 -12.87
N THR A 429 11.79 -31.00 -11.68
CA THR A 429 11.70 -32.05 -10.64
C THR A 429 10.25 -32.22 -10.23
N GLU A 430 9.83 -33.47 -9.96
CA GLU A 430 8.45 -33.80 -9.53
C GLU A 430 7.95 -32.89 -8.38
N SER A 431 8.84 -32.53 -7.46
CA SER A 431 8.54 -31.63 -6.36
C SER A 431 8.15 -30.20 -6.83
N VAL A 432 8.82 -29.64 -7.83
CA VAL A 432 8.47 -28.31 -8.36
C VAL A 432 7.13 -28.35 -9.10
N THR A 433 6.88 -29.41 -9.85
CA THR A 433 5.61 -29.63 -10.56
C THR A 433 4.45 -29.73 -9.59
N GLU A 434 4.60 -30.48 -8.48
CA GLU A 434 3.56 -30.57 -7.45
C GLU A 434 3.31 -29.23 -6.76
N THR A 435 4.37 -28.52 -6.39
CA THR A 435 4.24 -27.17 -5.81
C THR A 435 3.55 -26.19 -6.78
N ALA A 436 3.80 -26.31 -8.09
CA ALA A 436 3.12 -25.49 -9.10
C ALA A 436 1.63 -25.84 -9.21
N ARG A 437 1.27 -27.12 -9.11
CA ARG A 437 -0.13 -27.57 -9.09
C ARG A 437 -0.86 -27.08 -7.84
N ASP A 438 -0.22 -27.10 -6.65
CA ASP A 438 -0.78 -26.53 -5.43
C ASP A 438 -1.03 -25.03 -5.58
N ALA A 439 -0.07 -24.31 -6.13
CA ALA A 439 -0.20 -22.89 -6.40
C ALA A 439 -1.34 -22.57 -7.38
N LEU A 440 -1.49 -23.36 -8.44
CA LEU A 440 -2.59 -23.23 -9.40
C LEU A 440 -3.95 -23.52 -8.77
N ALA A 441 -4.06 -24.58 -7.97
CA ALA A 441 -5.31 -24.94 -7.29
C ALA A 441 -5.79 -23.78 -6.40
N GLU A 442 -4.87 -23.15 -5.66
CA GLU A 442 -5.21 -22.03 -4.80
C GLU A 442 -5.61 -20.77 -5.61
N ILE A 443 -4.90 -20.48 -6.71
CA ILE A 443 -5.26 -19.33 -7.57
C ILE A 443 -6.63 -19.55 -8.23
N TYR A 444 -6.93 -20.73 -8.74
CA TYR A 444 -8.23 -21.03 -9.33
C TYR A 444 -9.36 -20.95 -8.30
N ALA A 445 -9.13 -21.41 -7.07
CA ALA A 445 -10.09 -21.28 -5.98
C ALA A 445 -10.35 -19.81 -5.62
N ASP A 446 -9.32 -18.97 -5.53
CA ASP A 446 -9.46 -17.53 -5.23
C ASP A 446 -10.20 -16.76 -6.34
N LEU A 447 -10.00 -17.16 -7.60
CA LEU A 447 -10.67 -16.56 -8.76
C LEU A 447 -12.07 -17.13 -8.99
N VAL A 448 -12.46 -18.15 -8.23
CA VAL A 448 -13.73 -18.89 -8.41
C VAL A 448 -13.84 -19.48 -9.84
N GLU A 449 -12.70 -19.95 -10.37
CA GLU A 449 -12.61 -20.64 -11.66
C GLU A 449 -12.81 -22.16 -11.44
N GLU A 450 -14.06 -22.53 -11.15
CA GLU A 450 -14.45 -23.89 -10.73
C GLU A 450 -14.04 -24.94 -11.77
N ASP A 451 -14.28 -24.70 -13.06
CA ASP A 451 -13.96 -25.65 -14.13
C ASP A 451 -12.45 -25.93 -14.21
N MET A 452 -11.62 -24.90 -14.03
CA MET A 452 -10.17 -25.04 -14.04
C MET A 452 -9.68 -25.80 -12.81
N PHE A 453 -10.25 -25.50 -11.64
CA PHE A 453 -9.96 -26.18 -10.39
C PHE A 453 -10.28 -27.68 -10.47
N TYR A 454 -11.50 -28.03 -10.89
CA TYR A 454 -11.92 -29.43 -11.05
C TYR A 454 -11.10 -30.14 -12.15
N GLY A 455 -10.80 -29.45 -13.26
CA GLY A 455 -9.95 -29.96 -14.32
C GLY A 455 -8.53 -30.29 -13.87
N LEU A 456 -7.95 -29.45 -13.03
CA LEU A 456 -6.63 -29.66 -12.44
C LEU A 456 -6.62 -30.90 -11.52
N TRP A 457 -7.60 -31.00 -10.61
CA TRP A 457 -7.71 -32.13 -9.68
C TRP A 457 -8.03 -33.43 -10.39
N ARG A 458 -8.82 -33.42 -11.43
CA ARG A 458 -9.12 -34.63 -12.26
C ARG A 458 -7.85 -35.25 -12.87
N ARG A 459 -6.86 -34.42 -13.20
CA ARG A 459 -5.57 -34.89 -13.72
C ARG A 459 -4.58 -35.30 -12.61
N ARG A 460 -4.73 -34.75 -11.44
CA ARG A 460 -3.79 -34.86 -10.31
C ARG A 460 -4.18 -36.00 -9.37
N SER A 461 -5.46 -36.23 -9.14
CA SER A 461 -5.93 -37.16 -8.11
C SER A 461 -5.48 -38.59 -8.41
N GLY A 462 -4.94 -39.23 -7.36
CA GLY A 462 -4.57 -40.64 -7.39
C GLY A 462 -5.72 -41.59 -7.07
N TYR A 463 -6.83 -41.07 -6.51
CA TYR A 463 -7.95 -41.87 -6.06
C TYR A 463 -9.22 -41.58 -6.86
N PRO A 464 -9.94 -42.63 -7.29
CA PRO A 464 -11.17 -42.47 -8.04
C PRO A 464 -12.30 -41.81 -7.24
N GLU A 465 -12.29 -41.98 -5.92
CA GLU A 465 -13.25 -41.33 -5.00
C GLU A 465 -13.16 -39.82 -5.06
N THR A 466 -11.95 -39.23 -5.11
CA THR A 466 -11.73 -37.80 -5.26
C THR A 466 -12.38 -37.29 -6.54
N ASN A 467 -12.12 -37.94 -7.67
CA ASN A 467 -12.70 -37.56 -8.96
C ASN A 467 -14.22 -37.67 -8.99
N ALA A 468 -14.77 -38.69 -8.35
CA ALA A 468 -16.23 -38.91 -8.28
C ALA A 468 -16.86 -37.81 -7.39
N ALA A 469 -16.29 -37.53 -6.23
CA ALA A 469 -16.79 -36.51 -5.33
C ALA A 469 -16.76 -35.09 -5.97
N LEU A 470 -15.65 -34.70 -6.58
CA LEU A 470 -15.54 -33.41 -7.29
C LEU A 470 -16.50 -33.35 -8.51
N SER A 471 -16.77 -34.45 -9.18
CA SER A 471 -17.77 -34.50 -10.28
C SER A 471 -19.19 -34.30 -9.76
N TYR A 472 -19.52 -34.84 -8.57
CA TYR A 472 -20.82 -34.59 -7.96
C TYR A 472 -20.98 -33.14 -7.47
N GLU A 473 -19.90 -32.53 -6.92
CA GLU A 473 -19.91 -31.13 -6.59
C GLU A 473 -20.17 -30.21 -7.79
N GLN A 474 -19.51 -30.49 -8.92
CA GLN A 474 -19.70 -29.73 -10.16
C GLN A 474 -21.14 -29.86 -10.69
N LEU A 475 -21.83 -30.97 -10.40
CA LEU A 475 -23.24 -31.17 -10.75
C LEU A 475 -24.19 -30.60 -9.69
N GLY A 476 -23.68 -30.06 -8.57
CA GLY A 476 -24.49 -29.53 -7.45
C GLY A 476 -25.09 -30.63 -6.54
N LEU A 477 -24.61 -31.89 -6.69
CA LEU A 477 -25.07 -33.03 -5.89
C LEU A 477 -24.26 -33.12 -4.58
N TRP A 478 -24.46 -32.14 -3.69
CA TRP A 478 -23.66 -31.95 -2.50
C TRP A 478 -23.72 -33.08 -1.48
N SER A 479 -24.88 -33.75 -1.35
CA SER A 479 -25.06 -34.88 -0.44
C SER A 479 -24.22 -36.10 -0.84
N GLU A 480 -24.20 -36.41 -2.12
CA GLU A 480 -23.44 -37.52 -2.68
C GLU A 480 -21.93 -37.23 -2.60
N ALA A 481 -21.52 -36.00 -2.88
CA ALA A 481 -20.13 -35.56 -2.74
C ALA A 481 -19.65 -35.64 -1.28
N GLN A 482 -20.46 -35.18 -0.33
CA GLN A 482 -20.13 -35.24 1.10
C GLN A 482 -19.88 -36.65 1.58
N ILE A 483 -20.75 -37.61 1.20
CA ILE A 483 -20.59 -39.04 1.58
C ILE A 483 -19.29 -39.62 0.98
N LEU A 484 -18.93 -39.23 -0.23
CA LEU A 484 -17.70 -39.74 -0.85
C LEU A 484 -16.43 -39.17 -0.16
N HIS A 485 -16.43 -37.87 0.19
CA HIS A 485 -15.34 -37.28 0.93
C HIS A 485 -15.18 -37.91 2.32
N GLU A 486 -16.28 -38.13 3.04
CA GLU A 486 -16.27 -38.81 4.34
C GLU A 486 -15.74 -40.24 4.24
N ASN A 487 -16.21 -41.01 3.26
CA ASN A 487 -15.73 -42.37 3.03
C ASN A 487 -14.24 -42.43 2.67
N ALA A 488 -13.75 -41.47 1.87
CA ALA A 488 -12.33 -41.35 1.52
C ALA A 488 -11.46 -41.06 2.78
N GLN A 489 -11.90 -40.15 3.64
CA GLN A 489 -11.25 -39.85 4.93
C GLN A 489 -11.21 -41.09 5.85
N ILE A 490 -12.33 -41.80 5.98
CA ILE A 490 -12.42 -43.03 6.78
C ILE A 490 -11.44 -44.10 6.26
N LYS A 491 -11.41 -44.31 4.93
CA LYS A 491 -10.48 -45.25 4.30
C LYS A 491 -9.02 -44.91 4.54
N ALA A 492 -8.67 -43.59 4.48
CA ALA A 492 -7.32 -43.12 4.75
C ALA A 492 -6.94 -43.30 6.23
N LYS A 493 -7.83 -42.96 7.17
CA LYS A 493 -7.62 -43.14 8.61
C LYS A 493 -7.51 -44.62 9.03
N SER A 494 -8.23 -45.53 8.32
CA SER A 494 -8.15 -46.96 8.57
C SER A 494 -6.91 -47.64 7.95
N GLY A 495 -6.05 -46.92 7.25
CA GLY A 495 -4.86 -47.42 6.58
C GLY A 495 -5.13 -48.29 5.34
N ASN A 496 -6.37 -48.29 4.85
CA ASN A 496 -6.74 -49.06 3.66
C ASN A 496 -6.25 -48.42 2.34
N VAL A 497 -5.87 -47.13 2.41
CA VAL A 497 -5.37 -46.32 1.29
C VAL A 497 -4.08 -45.65 1.73
N PRO A 498 -3.04 -45.57 0.88
CA PRO A 498 -1.84 -44.80 1.20
C PRO A 498 -2.20 -43.32 1.48
N PHE A 499 -1.64 -42.74 2.52
CA PHE A 499 -1.90 -41.35 2.89
C PHE A 499 -1.25 -40.41 1.86
N ASN A 500 -2.07 -39.58 1.21
CA ASN A 500 -1.64 -38.50 0.32
C ASN A 500 -2.13 -37.18 0.92
N GLU A 501 -1.21 -36.39 1.49
CA GLU A 501 -1.52 -35.17 2.23
C GLU A 501 -2.35 -34.17 1.42
N PRO A 502 -2.02 -33.81 0.15
CA PRO A 502 -2.81 -32.91 -0.66
C PRO A 502 -4.26 -33.38 -0.94
N GLU A 503 -4.44 -34.70 -1.20
CA GLU A 503 -5.81 -35.22 -1.43
C GLU A 503 -6.60 -35.31 -0.13
N TYR A 504 -5.92 -35.63 0.98
CA TYR A 504 -6.57 -35.67 2.29
C TYR A 504 -7.07 -34.28 2.71
N SER A 505 -6.26 -33.24 2.51
CA SER A 505 -6.67 -31.86 2.78
C SER A 505 -7.89 -31.45 1.95
N ILE A 506 -7.93 -31.81 0.67
CA ILE A 506 -9.10 -31.49 -0.16
C ILE A 506 -10.38 -32.21 0.31
N TRP A 507 -10.26 -33.46 0.79
CA TRP A 507 -11.42 -34.17 1.33
C TRP A 507 -11.97 -33.53 2.60
N GLU A 508 -11.10 -32.98 3.48
CA GLU A 508 -11.53 -32.23 4.67
C GLU A 508 -12.18 -30.91 4.31
N ASP A 509 -11.50 -30.11 3.49
CA ASP A 509 -11.96 -28.78 3.09
C ASP A 509 -13.29 -28.86 2.31
N HIS A 510 -13.38 -29.81 1.37
CA HIS A 510 -14.57 -29.98 0.55
C HIS A 510 -15.72 -30.67 1.29
N TRP A 511 -15.45 -31.50 2.29
CA TRP A 511 -16.50 -31.99 3.20
C TRP A 511 -17.14 -30.83 3.98
N VAL A 512 -16.32 -29.86 4.47
CA VAL A 512 -16.81 -28.64 5.11
C VAL A 512 -17.63 -27.81 4.10
N LEU A 513 -17.13 -27.63 2.88
CA LEU A 513 -17.83 -26.92 1.81
C LEU A 513 -19.21 -27.57 1.51
N CYS A 514 -19.24 -28.89 1.33
CA CYS A 514 -20.50 -29.60 1.12
C CYS A 514 -21.48 -29.41 2.29
N SER A 515 -20.99 -29.50 3.52
CA SER A 515 -21.81 -29.27 4.71
C SER A 515 -22.36 -27.83 4.78
N GLN A 516 -21.59 -26.84 4.36
CA GLN A 516 -22.07 -25.44 4.24
C GLN A 516 -23.14 -25.30 3.15
N LYS A 517 -22.96 -25.93 1.99
CA LYS A 517 -23.96 -25.92 0.89
C LYS A 517 -25.27 -26.62 1.32
N LEU A 518 -25.16 -27.68 2.10
CA LEU A 518 -26.29 -28.39 2.69
C LEU A 518 -26.87 -27.70 3.92
N GLN A 519 -26.34 -26.54 4.31
CA GLN A 519 -26.78 -25.74 5.48
C GLN A 519 -26.78 -26.53 6.80
N GLN A 520 -25.84 -27.45 6.98
CA GLN A 520 -25.70 -28.30 8.16
C GLN A 520 -24.89 -27.57 9.26
N TRP A 521 -25.33 -26.40 9.66
CA TRP A 521 -24.60 -25.52 10.57
C TRP A 521 -24.41 -26.10 11.97
N ASP A 522 -25.33 -26.92 12.46
CA ASP A 522 -25.19 -27.58 13.76
C ASP A 522 -24.03 -28.59 13.75
N LEU A 523 -23.91 -29.38 12.69
CA LEU A 523 -22.80 -30.31 12.48
C LEU A 523 -21.46 -29.59 12.36
N LEU A 524 -21.45 -28.48 11.63
CA LEU A 524 -20.24 -27.62 11.50
C LEU A 524 -19.87 -26.94 12.83
N THR A 525 -20.84 -26.62 13.69
CA THR A 525 -20.59 -26.07 15.03
C THR A 525 -19.81 -27.07 15.90
N ASP A 526 -20.20 -28.34 15.85
CA ASP A 526 -19.53 -29.38 16.62
C ASP A 526 -18.11 -29.66 16.07
N LEU A 527 -17.94 -29.65 14.74
CA LEU A 527 -16.62 -29.72 14.12
C LEU A 527 -15.74 -28.53 14.54
N ALA A 528 -16.24 -27.30 14.42
CA ALA A 528 -15.50 -26.09 14.74
C ALA A 528 -15.04 -26.05 16.20
N LYS A 529 -15.85 -26.57 17.14
CA LYS A 529 -15.46 -26.72 18.55
C LYS A 529 -14.34 -27.73 18.73
N ASN A 530 -14.43 -28.87 18.04
CA ASN A 530 -13.44 -29.94 18.12
C ASN A 530 -12.08 -29.51 17.56
N GLU A 531 -12.08 -28.77 16.47
CA GLU A 531 -10.87 -28.28 15.80
C GLU A 531 -10.38 -26.93 16.32
N SER A 532 -11.11 -26.31 17.24
CA SER A 532 -10.83 -24.95 17.73
C SER A 532 -10.76 -23.90 16.60
N ASN A 533 -11.55 -24.08 15.54
CA ASN A 533 -11.64 -23.17 14.40
C ASN A 533 -12.57 -21.99 14.72
N ALA A 534 -11.98 -20.87 15.13
CA ALA A 534 -12.74 -19.68 15.56
C ALA A 534 -13.58 -19.06 14.42
N ASP A 535 -13.06 -19.04 13.18
CA ASP A 535 -13.76 -18.46 12.03
C ASP A 535 -15.02 -19.27 11.69
N LEU A 536 -14.89 -20.58 11.58
CA LEU A 536 -16.03 -21.48 11.33
C LEU A 536 -17.04 -21.43 12.46
N LEU A 537 -16.59 -21.41 13.71
CA LEU A 537 -17.46 -21.31 14.89
C LEU A 537 -18.30 -20.03 14.87
N PHE A 538 -17.66 -18.91 14.49
CA PHE A 538 -18.38 -17.63 14.38
C PHE A 538 -19.40 -17.65 13.22
N GLU A 539 -19.06 -18.17 12.06
CA GLU A 539 -19.96 -18.30 10.91
C GLU A 539 -21.16 -19.20 11.24
N CYS A 540 -20.97 -20.26 12.01
CA CYS A 540 -22.08 -21.08 12.51
C CYS A 540 -22.95 -20.33 13.51
N ALA A 541 -22.35 -19.71 14.52
CA ALA A 541 -23.08 -18.95 15.54
C ALA A 541 -23.92 -17.82 14.93
N TRP A 542 -23.36 -17.13 13.92
CA TRP A 542 -24.05 -16.06 13.19
C TRP A 542 -25.34 -16.51 12.50
N ARG A 543 -25.40 -17.76 12.01
CA ARG A 543 -26.54 -18.33 11.26
C ARG A 543 -27.52 -19.11 12.12
N THR A 544 -27.04 -19.76 13.18
CA THR A 544 -27.88 -20.63 14.03
C THR A 544 -28.48 -19.92 15.22
N SER A 545 -27.77 -18.95 15.81
CA SER A 545 -28.13 -18.31 17.05
C SER A 545 -29.12 -17.15 16.84
N ASP A 546 -30.08 -17.02 17.76
CA ASP A 546 -30.97 -15.88 17.82
C ASP A 546 -30.32 -14.75 18.61
N TRP A 547 -30.19 -13.58 17.98
CA TRP A 547 -29.56 -12.42 18.62
C TRP A 547 -30.27 -12.00 19.92
N SER A 548 -31.56 -12.21 20.01
CA SER A 548 -32.34 -11.84 21.20
C SER A 548 -32.11 -12.76 22.40
N GLN A 549 -31.80 -14.04 22.14
CA GLN A 549 -31.68 -15.09 23.17
C GLN A 549 -30.20 -15.51 23.38
N ASP A 550 -29.42 -15.64 22.29
CA ASP A 550 -28.11 -16.23 22.29
C ASP A 550 -26.99 -15.20 22.07
N ARG A 551 -27.24 -13.94 22.40
CA ARG A 551 -26.30 -12.84 22.19
C ARG A 551 -24.91 -13.13 22.76
N GLU A 552 -24.82 -13.71 23.94
CA GLU A 552 -23.56 -14.04 24.61
C GLU A 552 -22.74 -15.06 23.81
N VAL A 553 -23.41 -16.00 23.12
CA VAL A 553 -22.77 -16.99 22.26
C VAL A 553 -22.12 -16.32 21.05
N ILE A 554 -22.86 -15.43 20.38
CA ILE A 554 -22.35 -14.69 19.21
C ILE A 554 -21.20 -13.77 19.60
N GLU A 555 -21.36 -13.01 20.71
CA GLU A 555 -20.30 -12.12 21.20
C GLU A 555 -19.06 -12.90 21.66
N GLY A 556 -19.25 -14.07 22.26
CA GLY A 556 -18.16 -14.97 22.67
C GLY A 556 -17.38 -15.50 21.47
N ALA A 557 -18.10 -16.00 20.45
CA ALA A 557 -17.51 -16.47 19.20
C ALA A 557 -16.76 -15.33 18.47
N PHE A 558 -17.33 -14.12 18.44
CA PHE A 558 -16.69 -12.95 17.86
C PHE A 558 -15.37 -12.56 18.56
N LYS A 559 -15.33 -12.63 19.89
CA LYS A 559 -14.12 -12.34 20.69
C LYS A 559 -12.99 -13.35 20.46
N SER A 560 -13.32 -14.57 20.04
CA SER A 560 -12.32 -15.59 19.72
C SER A 560 -11.64 -15.39 18.37
N LEU A 561 -12.18 -14.52 17.49
CA LEU A 561 -11.60 -14.24 16.20
C LEU A 561 -10.26 -13.50 16.30
N PRO A 562 -9.31 -13.77 15.39
CA PRO A 562 -8.05 -13.03 15.33
C PRO A 562 -8.30 -11.52 15.13
N GLU A 563 -7.46 -10.67 15.74
CA GLU A 563 -7.57 -9.20 15.63
C GLU A 563 -7.11 -8.63 14.28
N VAL A 564 -7.23 -9.40 13.21
CA VAL A 564 -6.87 -8.94 11.87
C VAL A 564 -8.03 -8.15 11.27
N ALA A 565 -7.74 -6.96 10.73
CA ALA A 565 -8.73 -6.12 10.07
C ALA A 565 -9.13 -6.72 8.71
N THR A 566 -10.27 -7.40 8.66
CA THR A 566 -10.89 -7.89 7.42
C THR A 566 -12.22 -7.15 7.16
N PRO A 567 -12.69 -7.04 5.90
CA PRO A 567 -13.99 -6.44 5.61
C PRO A 567 -15.12 -7.09 6.43
N ARG A 568 -15.14 -8.42 6.48
CA ARG A 568 -16.13 -9.20 7.22
C ARG A 568 -16.15 -8.86 8.70
N ARG A 569 -14.98 -8.84 9.34
CA ARG A 569 -14.84 -8.47 10.76
C ARG A 569 -15.35 -7.06 11.02
N ARG A 570 -15.01 -6.08 10.18
CA ARG A 570 -15.46 -4.69 10.34
C ARG A 570 -16.97 -4.53 10.18
N ILE A 571 -17.59 -5.30 9.31
CA ILE A 571 -19.06 -5.34 9.18
C ILE A 571 -19.71 -5.81 10.49
N PHE A 572 -19.19 -6.87 11.09
CA PHE A 572 -19.70 -7.35 12.39
C PHE A 572 -19.45 -6.35 13.52
N GLU A 573 -18.29 -5.73 13.58
CA GLU A 573 -17.97 -4.68 14.57
C GLU A 573 -18.94 -3.49 14.43
N ALA A 574 -19.25 -3.07 13.20
CA ALA A 574 -20.20 -2.00 12.94
C ALA A 574 -21.62 -2.39 13.43
N PHE A 575 -22.07 -3.61 13.15
CA PHE A 575 -23.35 -4.11 13.64
C PHE A 575 -23.39 -4.17 15.17
N MET A 576 -22.33 -4.68 15.81
CA MET A 576 -22.22 -4.71 17.27
C MET A 576 -22.25 -3.31 17.89
N SER A 577 -21.64 -2.32 17.22
CA SER A 577 -21.71 -0.92 17.63
C SER A 577 -23.14 -0.37 17.58
N LEU A 578 -23.91 -0.70 16.54
CA LEU A 578 -25.34 -0.32 16.45
C LEU A 578 -26.18 -0.91 17.58
N VAL A 579 -25.99 -2.20 17.86
CA VAL A 579 -26.74 -2.86 18.93
C VAL A 579 -26.40 -2.31 20.31
N LYS A 580 -25.11 -2.05 20.58
CA LYS A 580 -24.66 -1.41 21.83
C LYS A 580 -25.27 -0.01 21.99
N SER A 581 -25.32 0.79 20.91
CA SER A 581 -25.91 2.13 20.95
C SER A 581 -27.40 2.10 21.27
N GLN A 582 -28.13 1.06 20.84
CA GLN A 582 -29.51 0.86 21.20
C GLN A 582 -29.69 0.61 22.69
N ASP A 583 -28.81 -0.20 23.30
CA ASP A 583 -28.89 -0.52 24.73
C ASP A 583 -28.50 0.69 25.62
N THR A 584 -27.49 1.47 25.21
CA THR A 584 -26.98 2.63 25.98
C THR A 584 -27.72 3.94 25.68
N LYS A 585 -28.53 4.00 24.62
CA LYS A 585 -29.17 5.21 24.06
C LYS A 585 -28.17 6.33 23.69
N GLU A 586 -26.91 6.00 23.50
CA GLU A 586 -25.88 6.93 23.03
C GLU A 586 -25.74 6.83 21.50
N GLN A 587 -25.34 7.93 20.86
CA GLN A 587 -25.08 7.89 19.43
C GLN A 587 -23.85 7.03 19.13
N PRO A 588 -23.87 6.20 18.10
CA PRO A 588 -22.73 5.34 17.73
C PRO A 588 -21.62 6.15 17.05
N ASN A 589 -20.80 6.87 17.84
CA ASN A 589 -19.74 7.72 17.34
C ASN A 589 -18.70 6.96 16.50
N GLU A 590 -18.53 5.66 16.74
CA GLU A 590 -17.56 4.81 16.05
C GLU A 590 -18.13 4.13 14.80
N PHE A 591 -19.45 4.00 14.68
CA PHE A 591 -20.09 3.28 13.58
C PHE A 591 -19.65 3.76 12.20
N SER A 592 -19.70 5.07 11.96
CA SER A 592 -19.32 5.67 10.67
C SER A 592 -17.86 5.37 10.31
N LYS A 593 -16.97 5.43 11.30
CA LYS A 593 -15.54 5.14 11.12
C LYS A 593 -15.32 3.67 10.75
N ILE A 594 -15.94 2.75 11.50
CA ILE A 594 -15.79 1.30 11.29
C ILE A 594 -16.37 0.90 9.91
N THR A 595 -17.55 1.43 9.56
CA THR A 595 -18.16 1.15 8.25
C THR A 595 -17.33 1.70 7.09
N THR A 596 -16.77 2.91 7.24
CA THR A 596 -15.86 3.49 6.24
C THR A 596 -14.60 2.63 6.09
N GLU A 597 -14.04 2.13 7.18
CA GLU A 597 -12.89 1.22 7.15
C GLU A 597 -13.24 -0.11 6.46
N ALA A 598 -14.43 -0.68 6.70
CA ALA A 598 -14.91 -1.86 6.00
C ALA A 598 -14.97 -1.65 4.48
N ILE A 599 -15.49 -0.51 4.03
CA ILE A 599 -15.55 -0.13 2.62
C ILE A 599 -14.15 0.03 2.04
N GLN A 600 -13.24 0.72 2.74
CA GLN A 600 -11.86 0.89 2.29
C GLN A 600 -11.11 -0.43 2.13
N LEU A 601 -11.27 -1.36 3.09
CA LEU A 601 -10.69 -2.69 3.01
C LEU A 601 -11.27 -3.51 1.84
N SER A 602 -12.59 -3.39 1.60
CA SER A 602 -13.27 -4.05 0.47
C SER A 602 -12.80 -3.48 -0.87
N LEU A 603 -12.64 -2.16 -0.99
CA LEU A 603 -12.08 -1.50 -2.18
C LEU A 603 -10.63 -1.94 -2.42
N LYS A 604 -9.81 -2.00 -1.37
CA LYS A 604 -8.44 -2.50 -1.49
C LYS A 604 -8.40 -3.93 -2.01
N LYS A 605 -9.29 -4.79 -1.51
CA LYS A 605 -9.41 -6.16 -2.01
C LYS A 605 -9.91 -6.19 -3.46
N TRP A 606 -10.87 -5.31 -3.83
CA TRP A 606 -11.34 -5.18 -5.22
C TRP A 606 -10.20 -4.83 -6.17
N HIS A 607 -9.34 -3.89 -5.78
CA HIS A 607 -8.19 -3.48 -6.59
C HIS A 607 -7.10 -4.56 -6.73
N SER A 608 -7.08 -5.56 -5.87
CA SER A 608 -6.14 -6.69 -5.99
C SER A 608 -6.66 -7.82 -6.90
N LEU A 609 -7.96 -7.83 -7.24
CA LEU A 609 -8.56 -8.79 -8.16
C LEU A 609 -8.30 -8.39 -9.62
N PRO A 610 -8.53 -9.31 -10.60
CA PRO A 610 -8.39 -8.99 -12.01
C PRO A 610 -9.19 -7.75 -12.41
N SER A 611 -8.63 -6.93 -13.32
CA SER A 611 -9.27 -5.71 -13.84
C SER A 611 -10.57 -6.00 -14.60
N ILE A 612 -10.69 -7.19 -15.21
CA ILE A 612 -11.92 -7.66 -15.83
C ILE A 612 -12.76 -8.35 -14.76
N PRO A 613 -13.95 -7.84 -14.43
CA PRO A 613 -14.82 -8.45 -13.42
C PRO A 613 -15.22 -9.88 -13.80
N GLY A 614 -15.09 -10.79 -12.86
CA GLY A 614 -15.44 -12.20 -12.98
C GLY A 614 -16.20 -12.73 -11.76
N SER A 615 -16.30 -14.03 -11.65
CA SER A 615 -16.97 -14.73 -10.54
C SER A 615 -16.37 -14.37 -9.18
N CYS A 616 -15.07 -14.10 -9.11
CA CYS A 616 -14.36 -13.69 -7.89
C CYS A 616 -14.82 -12.34 -7.30
N ASN A 617 -15.49 -11.48 -8.11
CA ASN A 617 -15.99 -10.18 -7.64
C ASN A 617 -17.35 -10.31 -6.92
N ILE A 618 -18.11 -11.38 -7.13
CA ILE A 618 -19.46 -11.55 -6.57
C ILE A 618 -19.46 -11.49 -5.04
N PRO A 619 -18.58 -12.18 -4.29
CA PRO A 619 -18.53 -12.10 -2.84
C PRO A 619 -18.25 -10.68 -2.31
N LEU A 620 -17.45 -9.90 -3.05
CA LEU A 620 -17.17 -8.50 -2.68
C LEU A 620 -18.36 -7.58 -2.96
N LEU A 621 -19.08 -7.78 -4.07
CA LEU A 621 -20.33 -7.06 -4.33
C LEU A 621 -21.35 -7.31 -3.21
N HIS A 622 -21.45 -8.55 -2.73
CA HIS A 622 -22.26 -8.87 -1.57
C HIS A 622 -21.79 -8.13 -0.30
N THR A 623 -20.49 -8.05 -0.09
CA THR A 623 -19.89 -7.30 1.02
C THR A 623 -20.23 -5.81 0.93
N PHE A 624 -20.15 -5.20 -0.26
CA PHE A 624 -20.59 -3.80 -0.45
C PHE A 624 -22.08 -3.63 -0.20
N GLN A 625 -22.92 -4.56 -0.63
CA GLN A 625 -24.35 -4.56 -0.32
C GLN A 625 -24.59 -4.59 1.19
N GLN A 626 -23.89 -5.43 1.93
CA GLN A 626 -23.96 -5.48 3.39
C GLN A 626 -23.57 -4.13 4.02
N CYS A 627 -22.54 -3.46 3.51
CA CYS A 627 -22.17 -2.12 3.98
C CYS A 627 -23.29 -1.08 3.75
N VAL A 628 -23.98 -1.14 2.60
CA VAL A 628 -25.14 -0.27 2.32
C VAL A 628 -26.28 -0.59 3.27
N GLU A 629 -26.60 -1.87 3.48
CA GLU A 629 -27.64 -2.29 4.40
C GLU A 629 -27.32 -1.98 5.87
N LEU A 630 -26.04 -1.89 6.26
CA LEU A 630 -25.61 -1.38 7.55
C LEU A 630 -26.01 0.10 7.76
N TRP A 631 -25.85 0.94 6.74
CA TRP A 631 -26.32 2.32 6.79
C TRP A 631 -27.84 2.40 6.89
N ASP A 632 -28.56 1.56 6.14
CA ASP A 632 -30.01 1.43 6.25
C ASP A 632 -30.41 0.96 7.65
N ALA A 633 -29.71 -0.02 8.23
CA ALA A 633 -29.92 -0.48 9.60
C ALA A 633 -29.65 0.63 10.63
N ASN A 634 -28.59 1.44 10.45
CA ASN A 634 -28.36 2.60 11.31
C ASN A 634 -29.53 3.57 11.29
N ASN A 635 -30.11 3.85 10.12
CA ASN A 635 -31.33 4.69 10.01
C ASN A 635 -32.53 4.06 10.74
N ILE A 636 -32.69 2.73 10.63
CA ILE A 636 -33.71 2.00 11.38
C ILE A 636 -33.48 2.14 12.89
N PHE A 637 -32.28 1.95 13.38
CA PHE A 637 -31.91 2.07 14.79
C PHE A 637 -32.07 3.50 15.33
N GLN A 638 -31.76 4.52 14.53
CA GLN A 638 -32.02 5.92 14.87
C GLN A 638 -33.52 6.19 14.98
N THR A 639 -34.33 5.60 14.09
CA THR A 639 -35.78 5.70 14.14
C THR A 639 -36.33 5.12 15.45
N PHE A 640 -35.72 4.06 16.00
CA PHE A 640 -36.14 3.47 17.29
C PHE A 640 -36.05 4.46 18.45
N SER A 641 -34.95 5.25 18.51
CA SER A 641 -34.76 6.22 19.59
C SER A 641 -35.77 7.38 19.56
N LEU A 642 -36.42 7.61 18.41
CA LEU A 642 -37.39 8.67 18.17
C LEU A 642 -38.83 8.16 18.17
N THR A 643 -39.06 6.85 18.38
CA THR A 643 -40.40 6.24 18.30
C THR A 643 -41.10 6.31 19.64
N ASP A 644 -42.26 6.99 19.64
CA ASP A 644 -43.20 7.11 20.76
C ASP A 644 -44.58 6.54 20.38
N THR A 645 -45.44 6.35 21.36
CA THR A 645 -46.83 5.88 21.15
C THR A 645 -47.64 6.74 20.17
N ASN A 646 -47.29 8.04 20.03
CA ASN A 646 -48.00 9.01 19.18
C ASN A 646 -47.53 9.02 17.73
N ASN A 647 -46.30 8.59 17.44
CA ASN A 647 -45.68 8.67 16.10
C ASN A 647 -45.35 7.31 15.48
N ILE A 648 -45.76 6.22 16.13
CA ILE A 648 -45.43 4.83 15.74
C ILE A 648 -45.82 4.50 14.31
N GLU A 649 -46.98 5.01 13.83
CA GLU A 649 -47.48 4.75 12.47
C GLU A 649 -46.57 5.38 11.40
N GLN A 650 -46.21 6.63 11.60
CA GLN A 650 -45.29 7.34 10.70
C GLN A 650 -43.93 6.66 10.65
N ARG A 651 -43.35 6.37 11.83
CA ARG A 651 -42.03 5.72 11.94
C ARG A 651 -42.04 4.31 11.37
N SER A 652 -43.09 3.55 11.61
CA SER A 652 -43.26 2.23 11.00
C SER A 652 -43.36 2.30 9.47
N SER A 653 -43.95 3.37 8.92
CA SER A 653 -43.95 3.58 7.46
C SER A 653 -42.58 3.90 6.90
N GLU A 654 -41.75 4.69 7.61
CA GLU A 654 -40.36 4.97 7.23
C GLU A 654 -39.53 3.67 7.16
N ILE A 655 -39.62 2.83 8.21
CA ILE A 655 -38.96 1.52 8.22
C ILE A 655 -39.50 0.62 7.10
N LYS A 656 -40.79 0.64 6.81
CA LYS A 656 -41.36 -0.13 5.70
C LYS A 656 -40.69 0.21 4.36
N ASN A 657 -40.49 1.50 4.12
CA ASN A 657 -39.86 1.94 2.86
C ASN A 657 -38.44 1.43 2.72
N ILE A 658 -37.66 1.46 3.82
CA ILE A 658 -36.28 0.94 3.82
C ILE A 658 -36.29 -0.58 3.57
N VAL A 659 -37.08 -1.32 4.34
CA VAL A 659 -37.12 -2.79 4.23
C VAL A 659 -37.68 -3.25 2.88
N HIS A 660 -38.61 -2.46 2.29
CA HIS A 660 -39.13 -2.76 0.96
C HIS A 660 -38.03 -2.67 -0.13
N GLN A 661 -37.09 -1.69 -0.03
CA GLN A 661 -35.94 -1.63 -0.91
C GLN A 661 -35.04 -2.86 -0.77
N TRP A 662 -34.98 -3.49 0.42
CA TRP A 662 -34.22 -4.72 0.62
C TRP A 662 -34.79 -5.90 -0.17
N ARG A 663 -36.09 -5.91 -0.46
CA ARG A 663 -36.68 -6.95 -1.32
C ARG A 663 -36.15 -6.90 -2.74
N ASP A 664 -35.87 -5.71 -3.26
CA ASP A 664 -35.31 -5.52 -4.60
C ASP A 664 -33.81 -5.88 -4.68
N ARG A 665 -33.15 -5.98 -3.51
CA ARG A 665 -31.73 -6.33 -3.38
C ARG A 665 -31.51 -7.80 -2.99
N MET A 666 -32.36 -8.70 -3.43
CA MET A 666 -32.14 -10.14 -3.22
C MET A 666 -31.14 -10.68 -4.23
N PRO A 667 -30.31 -11.69 -3.87
CA PRO A 667 -29.47 -12.40 -4.83
C PRO A 667 -30.31 -13.06 -5.92
N ASN A 668 -29.68 -13.41 -7.05
CA ASN A 668 -30.37 -14.15 -8.11
C ASN A 668 -30.67 -15.59 -7.68
N LEU A 669 -31.64 -16.21 -8.34
CA LEU A 669 -32.06 -17.58 -8.02
C LEU A 669 -30.95 -18.62 -8.11
N TRP A 670 -29.95 -18.39 -8.95
CA TRP A 670 -28.84 -19.29 -9.21
C TRP A 670 -27.52 -18.87 -8.55
N ASP A 671 -27.56 -17.80 -7.75
CA ASP A 671 -26.40 -17.40 -6.95
C ASP A 671 -26.14 -18.43 -5.83
N ASP A 672 -24.93 -18.44 -5.32
CA ASP A 672 -24.48 -19.39 -4.30
C ASP A 672 -25.45 -19.38 -3.09
N ILE A 673 -25.86 -20.57 -2.69
CA ILE A 673 -26.76 -20.78 -1.55
C ILE A 673 -26.21 -20.20 -0.24
N ASN A 674 -24.89 -20.12 -0.08
CA ASN A 674 -24.23 -19.54 1.07
C ASN A 674 -24.41 -18.02 1.12
N LEU A 675 -24.47 -17.33 -0.04
CA LEU A 675 -24.77 -15.89 -0.11
C LEU A 675 -26.20 -15.63 0.33
N TRP A 676 -27.14 -16.47 -0.10
CA TRP A 676 -28.53 -16.41 0.36
C TRP A 676 -28.66 -16.63 1.87
N SER A 677 -27.99 -17.65 2.39
CA SER A 677 -27.98 -17.97 3.81
C SER A 677 -27.42 -16.82 4.66
N ASP A 678 -26.31 -16.23 4.23
CA ASP A 678 -25.68 -15.11 4.93
C ASP A 678 -26.57 -13.86 4.94
N LEU A 679 -27.18 -13.53 3.80
CA LEU A 679 -28.10 -12.40 3.70
C LEU A 679 -29.34 -12.58 4.58
N VAL A 680 -29.92 -13.79 4.58
CA VAL A 680 -31.09 -14.11 5.42
C VAL A 680 -30.73 -14.01 6.90
N ALA A 681 -29.59 -14.53 7.31
CA ALA A 681 -29.11 -14.42 8.69
C ALA A 681 -28.93 -12.96 9.10
N TRP A 682 -28.24 -12.16 8.28
CA TRP A 682 -28.03 -10.73 8.51
C TRP A 682 -29.36 -9.97 8.71
N ARG A 683 -30.29 -10.11 7.78
CA ARG A 683 -31.57 -9.43 7.82
C ARG A 683 -32.43 -9.91 8.99
N SER A 684 -32.37 -11.20 9.34
CA SER A 684 -33.08 -11.75 10.48
C SER A 684 -32.68 -11.09 11.79
N HIS A 685 -31.38 -10.80 11.99
CA HIS A 685 -30.93 -10.08 13.20
C HIS A 685 -31.49 -8.66 13.26
N VAL A 686 -31.60 -7.94 12.13
CA VAL A 686 -32.21 -6.60 12.09
C VAL A 686 -33.73 -6.69 12.34
N PHE A 687 -34.41 -7.67 11.75
CA PHE A 687 -35.85 -7.87 11.97
C PHE A 687 -36.18 -8.22 13.43
N GLN A 688 -35.35 -9.00 14.11
CA GLN A 688 -35.46 -9.27 15.54
C GLN A 688 -35.29 -7.97 16.35
N ALA A 689 -34.34 -7.10 15.99
CA ALA A 689 -34.19 -5.80 16.64
C ALA A 689 -35.44 -4.91 16.48
N ILE A 690 -36.06 -4.90 15.28
CA ILE A 690 -37.34 -4.21 15.03
C ILE A 690 -38.43 -4.75 15.97
N ASN A 691 -38.59 -6.08 16.03
CA ASN A 691 -39.60 -6.72 16.88
C ASN A 691 -39.40 -6.41 18.37
N LYS A 692 -38.14 -6.44 18.84
CA LYS A 692 -37.77 -6.13 20.23
C LYS A 692 -38.22 -4.73 20.67
N VAL A 693 -38.18 -3.75 19.75
CA VAL A 693 -38.56 -2.36 20.04
C VAL A 693 -40.08 -2.14 19.91
N TYR A 694 -40.71 -2.68 18.88
CA TYR A 694 -42.09 -2.37 18.55
C TYR A 694 -43.13 -3.16 19.41
N LEU A 695 -42.84 -4.43 19.73
CA LEU A 695 -43.77 -5.25 20.52
C LEU A 695 -44.14 -4.65 21.88
N PRO A 696 -43.21 -4.15 22.72
CA PRO A 696 -43.55 -3.53 24.00
C PRO A 696 -44.43 -2.29 23.84
N ILE A 697 -44.18 -1.46 22.82
CA ILE A 697 -44.92 -0.22 22.56
C ILE A 697 -46.38 -0.55 22.21
N ILE A 698 -46.62 -1.57 21.38
CA ILE A 698 -47.96 -1.99 20.99
C ILE A 698 -48.69 -2.64 22.13
N ASN A 699 -48.04 -3.46 22.94
CA ASN A 699 -48.65 -4.03 24.15
C ASN A 699 -49.12 -2.93 25.11
N THR A 700 -48.37 -1.81 25.24
CA THR A 700 -48.79 -0.66 26.04
C THR A 700 -49.98 0.09 25.43
N LEU A 701 -50.07 0.18 24.12
CA LEU A 701 -51.21 0.77 23.40
C LEU A 701 -52.46 -0.08 23.53
N GLN A 702 -52.35 -1.41 23.47
CA GLN A 702 -53.48 -2.35 23.64
C GLN A 702 -54.03 -2.34 25.07
N THR A 703 -53.19 -2.22 26.09
CA THR A 703 -53.60 -2.12 27.49
C THR A 703 -54.32 -0.81 27.78
N ASN A 704 -54.00 0.28 27.09
CA ASN A 704 -54.61 1.59 27.27
C ASN A 704 -55.89 1.79 26.47
N SER A 705 -56.22 0.93 25.49
CA SER A 705 -57.41 1.00 24.65
C SER A 705 -58.49 0.00 25.08
N ASN A 706 -59.01 0.18 26.27
CA ASN A 706 -60.20 -0.58 26.77
C ASN A 706 -61.42 -0.33 25.88
N GLY A 707 -61.68 -1.19 24.89
CA GLY A 707 -63.08 -1.38 24.43
C GLY A 707 -63.42 -1.08 22.96
N ASN A 708 -62.51 -0.84 22.00
CA ASN A 708 -62.93 -0.70 20.61
C ASN A 708 -62.28 -1.77 19.71
N GLN A 709 -63.09 -2.68 19.17
CA GLN A 709 -62.74 -3.84 18.35
C GLN A 709 -62.30 -3.51 16.90
N ASN A 710 -61.97 -2.27 16.56
CA ASN A 710 -61.63 -1.90 15.18
C ASN A 710 -60.10 -1.69 14.92
N ASN A 711 -59.23 -2.32 15.71
CA ASN A 711 -57.76 -2.10 15.61
C ASN A 711 -56.98 -3.18 14.83
N THR A 712 -57.58 -3.79 13.80
CA THR A 712 -56.86 -4.73 12.92
C THR A 712 -55.64 -4.09 12.20
N GLY A 713 -55.69 -2.79 11.92
CA GLY A 713 -54.57 -2.07 11.30
C GLY A 713 -53.40 -1.81 12.23
N GLN A 714 -53.64 -1.51 13.52
CA GLN A 714 -52.57 -1.20 14.48
C GLN A 714 -51.75 -2.45 14.88
N ASN A 715 -52.38 -3.63 14.93
CA ASN A 715 -51.70 -4.89 15.21
C ASN A 715 -50.66 -5.26 14.11
N SER A 716 -50.93 -4.87 12.87
CA SER A 716 -50.03 -5.16 11.72
C SER A 716 -48.67 -4.49 11.85
N PHE A 717 -48.54 -3.32 12.50
CA PHE A 717 -47.26 -2.60 12.60
C PHE A 717 -46.28 -3.27 13.54
N GLY A 718 -46.70 -3.86 14.62
CA GLY A 718 -45.86 -4.50 15.63
C GLY A 718 -45.24 -5.80 15.21
N TYR A 719 -45.92 -6.50 14.32
CA TYR A 719 -45.45 -7.78 13.81
C TYR A 719 -44.71 -7.66 12.49
N ARG A 720 -44.38 -6.42 12.07
CA ARG A 720 -43.72 -6.17 10.77
C ARG A 720 -42.41 -6.91 10.63
N GLY A 721 -41.56 -6.90 11.65
CA GLY A 721 -40.28 -7.62 11.61
C GLY A 721 -40.49 -9.13 11.38
N TYR A 722 -41.53 -9.72 11.99
CA TYR A 722 -41.89 -11.14 11.76
C TYR A 722 -42.39 -11.38 10.33
N HIS A 723 -43.21 -10.48 9.78
CA HIS A 723 -43.69 -10.61 8.41
C HIS A 723 -42.56 -10.52 7.38
N GLU A 724 -41.63 -9.57 7.54
CA GLU A 724 -40.51 -9.43 6.64
C GLU A 724 -39.52 -10.60 6.78
N MET A 725 -39.33 -11.09 8.00
CA MET A 725 -38.55 -12.29 8.27
C MET A 725 -39.15 -13.51 7.59
N ALA A 726 -40.44 -13.73 7.74
CA ALA A 726 -41.15 -14.83 7.09
C ALA A 726 -41.06 -14.75 5.56
N TRP A 727 -41.25 -13.55 5.00
CA TRP A 727 -41.15 -13.34 3.57
C TRP A 727 -39.71 -13.68 3.07
N THR A 728 -38.68 -13.21 3.77
CA THR A 728 -37.29 -13.44 3.42
C THR A 728 -36.92 -14.93 3.50
N ILE A 729 -37.37 -15.63 4.58
CA ILE A 729 -37.15 -17.07 4.74
C ILE A 729 -37.91 -17.85 3.66
N ASN A 730 -39.14 -17.45 3.30
CA ASN A 730 -39.88 -18.10 2.22
C ASN A 730 -39.21 -17.97 0.87
N GLN A 731 -38.63 -16.81 0.55
CA GLN A 731 -37.82 -16.65 -0.67
C GLN A 731 -36.60 -17.59 -0.67
N PHE A 732 -35.93 -17.72 0.45
CA PHE A 732 -34.80 -18.62 0.60
C PHE A 732 -35.22 -20.10 0.49
N ALA A 733 -36.37 -20.48 1.07
CA ALA A 733 -36.94 -21.81 0.91
C ALA A 733 -37.29 -22.13 -0.56
N HIS A 734 -37.82 -21.13 -1.30
CA HIS A 734 -38.05 -21.26 -2.74
C HIS A 734 -36.77 -21.52 -3.54
N VAL A 735 -35.70 -20.78 -3.23
CA VAL A 735 -34.39 -20.96 -3.84
C VAL A 735 -33.83 -22.34 -3.49
N SER A 736 -33.85 -22.75 -2.22
CA SER A 736 -33.39 -24.05 -1.76
C SER A 736 -34.09 -25.21 -2.51
N ARG A 737 -35.40 -25.07 -2.74
CA ARG A 737 -36.19 -26.05 -3.55
C ARG A 737 -35.67 -26.10 -5.00
N LYS A 738 -35.33 -24.94 -5.61
CA LYS A 738 -34.77 -24.86 -6.98
C LYS A 738 -33.39 -25.52 -7.07
N HIS A 739 -32.59 -25.40 -6.04
CA HIS A 739 -31.31 -26.07 -5.90
C HIS A 739 -31.42 -27.56 -5.47
N GLN A 740 -32.61 -28.12 -5.42
CA GLN A 740 -32.89 -29.51 -5.01
C GLN A 740 -32.54 -29.86 -3.55
N LEU A 741 -32.35 -28.84 -2.70
CA LEU A 741 -32.05 -28.99 -1.26
C LEU A 741 -33.37 -29.13 -0.47
N GLN A 742 -33.99 -30.30 -0.54
CA GLN A 742 -35.36 -30.53 0.06
C GLN A 742 -35.36 -30.41 1.57
N ASP A 743 -34.37 -30.96 2.25
CA ASP A 743 -34.29 -30.92 3.72
C ASP A 743 -34.10 -29.49 4.23
N VAL A 744 -33.27 -28.68 3.53
CA VAL A 744 -33.12 -27.27 3.84
C VAL A 744 -34.44 -26.50 3.67
N CYS A 745 -35.14 -26.75 2.56
CA CYS A 745 -36.45 -26.13 2.29
C CYS A 745 -37.45 -26.45 3.39
N ILE A 746 -37.54 -27.72 3.79
CA ILE A 746 -38.47 -28.16 4.88
C ILE A 746 -38.09 -27.49 6.21
N SER A 747 -36.81 -27.45 6.55
CA SER A 747 -36.30 -26.80 7.77
C SER A 747 -36.66 -25.32 7.80
N LEU A 748 -36.44 -24.59 6.68
CA LEU A 748 -36.78 -23.16 6.57
C LEU A 748 -38.28 -22.91 6.69
N LEU A 749 -39.12 -23.70 6.03
CA LEU A 749 -40.56 -23.58 6.13
C LEU A 749 -41.05 -23.88 7.56
N THR A 750 -40.44 -24.86 8.23
CA THR A 750 -40.73 -25.17 9.63
C THR A 750 -40.44 -23.96 10.55
N LYS A 751 -39.37 -23.24 10.32
CA LYS A 751 -39.06 -21.99 11.05
C LYS A 751 -40.17 -20.93 10.89
N ILE A 752 -40.79 -20.81 9.72
CA ILE A 752 -41.88 -19.84 9.48
C ILE A 752 -43.08 -20.16 10.39
N TYR A 753 -43.41 -21.45 10.58
CA TYR A 753 -44.55 -21.86 11.46
C TYR A 753 -44.30 -21.53 12.94
N THR A 754 -43.03 -21.34 13.35
CA THR A 754 -42.71 -20.96 14.74
C THR A 754 -42.84 -19.46 15.00
N LEU A 755 -42.96 -18.64 13.93
CA LEU A 755 -43.07 -17.19 14.06
C LEU A 755 -44.51 -16.78 14.50
N PRO A 756 -44.64 -15.83 15.43
CA PRO A 756 -45.97 -15.42 15.94
C PRO A 756 -46.74 -14.61 14.88
N ASN A 757 -48.03 -14.83 14.84
CA ASN A 757 -49.02 -14.07 14.05
C ASN A 757 -48.77 -14.04 12.53
N ILE A 758 -48.27 -15.12 11.96
CA ILE A 758 -48.12 -15.27 10.51
C ILE A 758 -49.27 -16.14 10.00
N GLU A 759 -50.19 -15.53 9.25
CA GLU A 759 -51.17 -16.26 8.45
C GLU A 759 -50.51 -16.79 7.20
N ILE A 760 -50.37 -18.11 7.13
CA ILE A 760 -49.84 -18.78 5.94
C ILE A 760 -51.02 -18.97 4.99
N GLN A 761 -51.17 -18.09 4.02
CA GLN A 761 -51.94 -18.39 2.83
C GLN A 761 -51.19 -19.43 2.00
N GLU A 762 -51.86 -20.49 1.64
CA GLU A 762 -51.33 -21.68 0.96
C GLU A 762 -50.13 -21.43 0.05
N VAL A 763 -49.01 -22.00 0.42
CA VAL A 763 -47.83 -22.06 -0.45
C VAL A 763 -48.07 -23.17 -1.46
N SER A 764 -48.68 -22.81 -2.61
CA SER A 764 -48.86 -23.70 -3.74
C SER A 764 -47.54 -23.96 -4.46
#